data_c0e974f988384c00e41b090f77503934
#
_entry.id   c0e974f988384c00e41b090f77503934
#
_cell.length_a   1.000
_cell.length_b   1.000
_cell.length_c   1.000
_cell.angle_alpha   90.00
_cell.angle_beta   90.00
_cell.angle_gamma   90.00
#
_symmetry.space_group_name_H-M   'P 1'
#
loop_
_entity.id
_entity.type
_entity.pdbx_description
1 polymer ?
#
loop_
_entity_poly.entity_id
_entity_poly.type
_entity_poly.pdbx_seq_one_letter_code
_entity_poly.pdbx_strand_id
1 'polypeptide(L)'
;MPIDFRNTNTVWASILVETLKRLGLTTPVICPGSRSTPLTVAFAQQNQIDSIPVLDERSAGFFALGIARQSGRPVVLVCTSGTAGANFYPAVIEARESRVPLLILTADRPPELRDCHSGQTIDQLKLYGNYPNWQAELAVPSLEIGMLSYLRQTIVHSWERALFPVPGPVHLNLPFRDPLAPLPQFDTDTLKSQFQLEDFFANLPLLNSQFPIPNSQFPIPHSPFPIPTPYQEWLQCEQGIIIAGPAQPQRPREYCEAIAQLSKALGWPVLAEGLSPVRNYADLNPYLISTYDLILRNRQLAQQLTPAMVIHLGELPISKELRTWLDECQPRRWVIDPSNHNLDPLHGKTIHLRMSVEQLGRWGEELNVSKLKVESLEQELNLDRLSSNLQPSNLQPSNLQPSNLQPSNLQPSTQTYLQQWCEAEAKVRSAVDREMSTMSQLFEGKAAWLLSQILPPTTPLFIANSMPARDVEFFWKPNNTGIRPFFNRGANGIDGTLSTALGIAHRNQSSVMLTGDLALLHDTNGFLLKNKFVGHLTIVLINNNGGGIFEMLPISKFDPPFEEFFATPQDVNFAQLCVTYGIEHQLIQSWEQLRELLNPLPTKKGIRLLELQTDRKADASWRREYLGKFAANIGSA
;
A
#
# COMPACT_ATOMS: atom_id res chain seq x y z
N MET A 1 -6.09 36.90 11.06
CA MET A 1 -7.34 36.48 11.71
C MET A 1 -7.78 35.17 11.07
N PRO A 2 -8.34 34.22 11.80
CA PRO A 2 -8.74 32.94 11.20
C PRO A 2 -9.90 33.07 10.20
N ILE A 3 -10.77 34.08 10.36
CA ILE A 3 -11.86 34.37 9.42
C ILE A 3 -11.61 35.69 8.70
N ASP A 4 -11.79 35.67 7.39
CA ASP A 4 -11.57 36.80 6.50
C ASP A 4 -12.92 37.46 6.12
N PHE A 5 -13.23 38.59 6.76
CA PHE A 5 -14.50 39.31 6.59
C PHE A 5 -14.51 40.33 5.45
N ARG A 6 -13.65 40.21 4.42
CA ARG A 6 -13.62 41.15 3.30
C ARG A 6 -14.86 41.05 2.41
N ASN A 7 -15.33 39.85 2.12
CA ASN A 7 -16.58 39.61 1.37
C ASN A 7 -17.18 38.24 1.69
N THR A 8 -18.36 37.96 1.17
CA THR A 8 -19.10 36.71 1.39
C THR A 8 -18.28 35.47 1.05
N ASN A 9 -17.56 35.48 -0.08
CA ASN A 9 -16.75 34.34 -0.52
C ASN A 9 -15.55 34.10 0.40
N THR A 10 -14.91 35.18 0.90
CA THR A 10 -13.75 35.04 1.81
C THR A 10 -14.18 34.55 3.19
N VAL A 11 -15.36 34.99 3.70
CA VAL A 11 -15.95 34.43 4.92
C VAL A 11 -16.20 32.95 4.78
N TRP A 12 -16.89 32.56 3.70
CA TRP A 12 -17.23 31.15 3.42
C TRP A 12 -15.99 30.27 3.33
N ALA A 13 -15.03 30.66 2.50
CA ALA A 13 -13.80 29.90 2.30
C ALA A 13 -12.93 29.83 3.56
N SER A 14 -12.84 30.91 4.34
CA SER A 14 -12.07 30.89 5.58
C SER A 14 -12.69 30.03 6.68
N ILE A 15 -14.04 29.95 6.77
CA ILE A 15 -14.73 29.01 7.66
C ILE A 15 -14.45 27.56 7.24
N LEU A 16 -14.52 27.26 5.93
CA LEU A 16 -14.17 25.94 5.41
C LEU A 16 -12.74 25.55 5.82
N VAL A 17 -11.78 26.42 5.57
CA VAL A 17 -10.36 26.16 5.85
C VAL A 17 -10.07 26.08 7.34
N GLU A 18 -10.68 26.94 8.17
CA GLU A 18 -10.55 26.88 9.63
C GLU A 18 -11.15 25.55 10.17
N THR A 19 -12.29 25.10 9.62
CA THR A 19 -12.87 23.80 9.98
C THR A 19 -11.90 22.68 9.67
N LEU A 20 -11.35 22.62 8.44
CA LEU A 20 -10.37 21.58 8.04
C LEU A 20 -9.11 21.62 8.90
N LYS A 21 -8.60 22.81 9.21
CA LYS A 21 -7.44 22.97 10.10
C LYS A 21 -7.72 22.38 11.48
N ARG A 22 -8.88 22.67 12.08
CA ARG A 22 -9.30 22.11 13.37
C ARG A 22 -9.48 20.60 13.32
N LEU A 23 -9.88 20.05 12.16
CA LEU A 23 -9.94 18.60 11.90
C LEU A 23 -8.58 17.96 11.66
N GLY A 24 -7.49 18.72 11.64
CA GLY A 24 -6.12 18.22 11.54
C GLY A 24 -5.55 18.18 10.12
N LEU A 25 -6.11 18.96 9.17
CA LEU A 25 -5.50 19.15 7.84
C LEU A 25 -4.13 19.81 8.00
N THR A 26 -3.13 19.19 7.37
CA THR A 26 -1.75 19.71 7.32
C THR A 26 -1.36 20.23 5.95
N THR A 27 -1.84 19.60 4.88
CA THR A 27 -1.34 19.85 3.53
C THR A 27 -2.46 19.83 2.50
N PRO A 28 -2.89 20.98 1.96
CA PRO A 28 -3.65 21.08 0.72
C PRO A 28 -2.73 21.19 -0.48
N VAL A 29 -3.11 20.57 -1.59
CA VAL A 29 -2.50 20.70 -2.91
C VAL A 29 -3.43 21.53 -3.78
N ILE A 30 -2.94 22.63 -4.32
CA ILE A 30 -3.76 23.67 -4.96
C ILE A 30 -3.30 23.89 -6.38
N CYS A 31 -4.20 23.67 -7.35
CA CYS A 31 -3.96 23.99 -8.75
C CYS A 31 -4.42 25.42 -9.08
N PRO A 32 -3.70 26.12 -9.96
CA PRO A 32 -4.01 27.52 -10.29
C PRO A 32 -5.32 27.66 -11.03
N GLY A 33 -6.05 28.74 -10.76
CA GLY A 33 -7.27 29.08 -11.51
C GLY A 33 -8.11 30.17 -10.86
N SER A 34 -8.86 30.90 -11.65
CA SER A 34 -9.62 32.08 -11.18
C SER A 34 -10.79 31.70 -10.27
N ARG A 35 -11.59 30.68 -10.65
CA ARG A 35 -12.81 30.34 -9.88
C ARG A 35 -12.49 29.82 -8.46
N SER A 36 -11.31 29.20 -8.26
CA SER A 36 -10.84 28.75 -6.97
C SER A 36 -10.18 29.84 -6.10
N THR A 37 -10.15 31.11 -6.55
CA THR A 37 -9.51 32.21 -5.80
C THR A 37 -9.93 32.29 -4.33
N PRO A 38 -11.22 32.20 -3.95
CA PRO A 38 -11.62 32.27 -2.54
C PRO A 38 -10.97 31.18 -1.69
N LEU A 39 -10.94 29.95 -2.19
CA LEU A 39 -10.30 28.80 -1.51
C LEU A 39 -8.78 28.98 -1.45
N THR A 40 -8.15 29.32 -2.58
CA THR A 40 -6.70 29.52 -2.64
C THR A 40 -6.21 30.57 -1.67
N VAL A 41 -6.91 31.72 -1.57
CA VAL A 41 -6.57 32.79 -0.65
C VAL A 41 -6.74 32.33 0.81
N ALA A 42 -7.84 31.65 1.12
CA ALA A 42 -8.12 31.16 2.46
C ALA A 42 -7.04 30.16 2.94
N PHE A 43 -6.64 29.21 2.09
CA PHE A 43 -5.56 28.28 2.40
C PHE A 43 -4.19 28.97 2.53
N ALA A 44 -3.85 29.86 1.58
CA ALA A 44 -2.56 30.56 1.58
C ALA A 44 -2.36 31.48 2.79
N GLN A 45 -3.43 31.98 3.42
CA GLN A 45 -3.38 32.82 4.62
C GLN A 45 -3.24 32.02 5.93
N GLN A 46 -3.35 30.70 5.90
CA GLN A 46 -3.21 29.85 7.09
C GLN A 46 -1.75 29.39 7.29
N ASN A 47 -1.04 30.07 8.18
CA ASN A 47 0.38 29.77 8.45
C ASN A 47 0.64 28.37 9.03
N GLN A 48 -0.39 27.69 9.55
CA GLN A 48 -0.30 26.35 10.13
C GLN A 48 -0.57 25.23 9.12
N ILE A 49 -0.92 25.59 7.88
CA ILE A 49 -1.20 24.68 6.77
C ILE A 49 -0.14 24.88 5.70
N ASP A 50 0.48 23.80 5.26
CA ASP A 50 1.49 23.79 4.20
C ASP A 50 0.83 23.72 2.82
N SER A 51 0.40 24.86 2.30
CA SER A 51 -0.30 24.95 1.01
C SER A 51 0.68 24.83 -0.15
N ILE A 52 0.53 23.79 -0.98
CA ILE A 52 1.44 23.46 -2.07
C ILE A 52 0.79 23.77 -3.42
N PRO A 53 1.26 24.80 -4.15
CA PRO A 53 0.80 25.06 -5.51
C PRO A 53 1.42 24.06 -6.50
N VAL A 54 0.57 23.45 -7.35
CA VAL A 54 0.97 22.49 -8.37
C VAL A 54 0.32 22.89 -9.70
N LEU A 55 1.11 22.97 -10.77
CA LEU A 55 0.65 23.45 -12.07
C LEU A 55 -0.28 22.44 -12.77
N ASP A 56 0.12 21.18 -12.85
CA ASP A 56 -0.60 20.11 -13.57
C ASP A 56 -1.49 19.35 -12.59
N GLU A 57 -2.79 19.37 -12.81
CA GLU A 57 -3.79 18.70 -11.97
C GLU A 57 -3.57 17.19 -11.91
N ARG A 58 -3.10 16.54 -12.96
CA ARG A 58 -2.81 15.10 -12.96
C ARG A 58 -1.70 14.79 -11.94
N SER A 59 -0.59 15.54 -12.02
CA SER A 59 0.50 15.43 -11.06
C SER A 59 0.06 15.81 -9.65
N ALA A 60 -0.79 16.84 -9.49
CA ALA A 60 -1.34 17.27 -8.21
C ALA A 60 -2.16 16.16 -7.53
N GLY A 61 -3.03 15.47 -8.29
CA GLY A 61 -3.84 14.37 -7.79
C GLY A 61 -2.99 13.23 -7.21
N PHE A 62 -1.99 12.79 -7.95
CA PHE A 62 -1.10 11.71 -7.52
C PHE A 62 -0.09 12.14 -6.45
N PHE A 63 0.33 13.39 -6.44
CA PHE A 63 1.15 13.94 -5.36
C PHE A 63 0.39 13.95 -4.03
N ALA A 64 -0.86 14.42 -4.05
CA ALA A 64 -1.74 14.36 -2.89
C ALA A 64 -2.01 12.93 -2.43
N LEU A 65 -2.21 11.98 -3.38
CA LEU A 65 -2.33 10.55 -3.10
C LEU A 65 -1.11 10.02 -2.34
N GLY A 66 0.11 10.39 -2.76
CA GLY A 66 1.35 9.99 -2.11
C GLY A 66 1.45 10.51 -0.68
N ILE A 67 1.13 11.79 -0.44
CA ILE A 67 1.12 12.39 0.90
C ILE A 67 0.09 11.70 1.80
N ALA A 68 -1.13 11.49 1.29
CA ALA A 68 -2.21 10.85 2.04
C ALA A 68 -1.87 9.39 2.39
N ARG A 69 -1.25 8.66 1.48
CA ARG A 69 -0.80 7.28 1.67
C ARG A 69 0.29 7.16 2.75
N GLN A 70 1.25 8.08 2.74
CA GLN A 70 2.33 8.12 3.72
C GLN A 70 1.83 8.51 5.11
N SER A 71 0.94 9.50 5.20
CA SER A 71 0.44 10.07 6.47
C SER A 71 -0.75 9.32 7.06
N GLY A 72 -1.54 8.60 6.25
CA GLY A 72 -2.83 8.02 6.63
C GLY A 72 -3.93 9.06 6.89
N ARG A 73 -3.73 10.32 6.47
CA ARG A 73 -4.65 11.44 6.71
C ARG A 73 -5.20 11.98 5.39
N PRO A 74 -6.43 12.54 5.39
CA PRO A 74 -6.95 13.19 4.21
C PRO A 74 -6.08 14.36 3.75
N VAL A 75 -5.78 14.39 2.45
CA VAL A 75 -5.15 15.51 1.77
C VAL A 75 -6.20 16.20 0.92
N VAL A 76 -6.23 17.53 0.97
CA VAL A 76 -7.16 18.35 0.20
C VAL A 76 -6.56 18.65 -1.17
N LEU A 77 -7.36 18.43 -2.22
CA LEU A 77 -7.09 18.85 -3.59
C LEU A 77 -8.01 20.02 -3.95
N VAL A 78 -7.45 21.10 -4.48
CA VAL A 78 -8.24 22.27 -4.93
C VAL A 78 -7.95 22.54 -6.38
N CYS A 79 -8.99 22.68 -7.20
CA CYS A 79 -8.87 23.16 -8.57
C CYS A 79 -9.97 24.16 -8.95
N THR A 80 -9.77 24.83 -10.07
CA THR A 80 -10.76 25.70 -10.70
C THR A 80 -11.82 24.87 -11.43
N SER A 81 -12.79 25.55 -12.08
CA SER A 81 -13.84 24.92 -12.88
C SER A 81 -13.35 24.44 -14.25
N GLY A 82 -14.18 23.69 -14.93
CA GLY A 82 -13.90 23.14 -16.24
C GLY A 82 -13.13 21.83 -16.18
N THR A 83 -12.22 21.59 -17.11
CA THR A 83 -11.48 20.32 -17.23
C THR A 83 -10.46 20.07 -16.11
N ALA A 84 -10.16 21.06 -15.27
CA ALA A 84 -9.23 20.92 -14.16
C ALA A 84 -9.61 19.75 -13.24
N GLY A 85 -10.89 19.68 -12.80
CA GLY A 85 -11.37 18.57 -11.99
C GLY A 85 -11.27 17.21 -12.70
N ALA A 86 -11.49 17.16 -14.01
CA ALA A 86 -11.41 15.91 -14.79
C ALA A 86 -9.99 15.33 -14.81
N ASN A 87 -8.95 16.17 -14.71
CA ASN A 87 -7.56 15.71 -14.64
C ASN A 87 -7.20 15.01 -13.32
N PHE A 88 -7.98 15.16 -12.25
CA PHE A 88 -7.81 14.39 -11.02
C PHE A 88 -8.34 12.95 -11.12
N TYR A 89 -9.13 12.64 -12.16
CA TYR A 89 -9.89 11.39 -12.20
C TYR A 89 -9.04 10.13 -12.05
N PRO A 90 -7.89 9.95 -12.71
CA PRO A 90 -7.04 8.78 -12.50
C PRO A 90 -6.59 8.61 -11.05
N ALA A 91 -6.22 9.71 -10.38
CA ALA A 91 -5.83 9.69 -8.98
C ALA A 91 -7.01 9.38 -8.05
N VAL A 92 -8.23 9.83 -8.39
CA VAL A 92 -9.47 9.51 -7.66
C VAL A 92 -9.80 8.02 -7.75
N ILE A 93 -9.64 7.42 -8.94
CA ILE A 93 -9.79 5.97 -9.15
C ILE A 93 -8.80 5.21 -8.27
N GLU A 94 -7.50 5.53 -8.38
CA GLU A 94 -6.47 4.87 -7.58
C GLU A 94 -6.69 5.05 -6.08
N ALA A 95 -7.13 6.26 -5.63
CA ALA A 95 -7.44 6.54 -4.23
C ALA A 95 -8.59 5.66 -3.72
N ARG A 96 -9.62 5.45 -4.53
CA ARG A 96 -10.76 4.58 -4.19
C ARG A 96 -10.33 3.14 -4.06
N GLU A 97 -9.67 2.60 -5.08
CA GLU A 97 -9.28 1.20 -5.13
C GLU A 97 -8.19 0.87 -4.10
N SER A 98 -7.28 1.81 -3.84
CA SER A 98 -6.23 1.67 -2.82
C SER A 98 -6.61 2.16 -1.42
N ARG A 99 -7.83 2.63 -1.21
CA ARG A 99 -8.35 3.08 0.09
C ARG A 99 -7.51 4.21 0.70
N VAL A 100 -7.24 5.24 -0.10
CA VAL A 100 -6.46 6.40 0.31
C VAL A 100 -7.37 7.62 0.48
N PRO A 101 -7.35 8.30 1.63
CA PRO A 101 -8.26 9.40 1.89
C PRO A 101 -7.85 10.66 1.12
N LEU A 102 -8.73 11.15 0.23
CA LEU A 102 -8.59 12.43 -0.47
C LEU A 102 -9.87 13.25 -0.31
N LEU A 103 -9.74 14.56 -0.15
CA LEU A 103 -10.86 15.50 -0.18
C LEU A 103 -10.70 16.44 -1.37
N ILE A 104 -11.52 16.25 -2.40
CA ILE A 104 -11.45 16.99 -3.66
C ILE A 104 -12.44 18.16 -3.59
N LEU A 105 -11.94 19.38 -3.75
CA LEU A 105 -12.68 20.63 -3.77
C LEU A 105 -12.60 21.23 -5.17
N THR A 106 -13.65 21.06 -5.98
CA THR A 106 -13.74 21.68 -7.30
C THR A 106 -14.54 22.97 -7.22
N ALA A 107 -13.88 24.11 -7.50
CA ALA A 107 -14.59 25.37 -7.64
C ALA A 107 -15.42 25.38 -8.92
N ASP A 108 -16.64 25.94 -8.87
CA ASP A 108 -17.56 25.92 -10.01
C ASP A 108 -18.27 27.26 -10.23
N ARG A 109 -18.89 27.39 -11.40
CA ARG A 109 -19.86 28.46 -11.66
C ARG A 109 -21.10 28.27 -10.80
N PRO A 110 -21.74 29.37 -10.38
CA PRO A 110 -23.03 29.27 -9.68
C PRO A 110 -24.12 28.73 -10.64
N PRO A 111 -25.23 28.19 -10.10
CA PRO A 111 -26.27 27.53 -10.90
C PRO A 111 -26.80 28.37 -12.08
N GLU A 112 -26.94 29.68 -11.90
CA GLU A 112 -27.42 30.59 -12.95
C GLU A 112 -26.47 30.75 -14.16
N LEU A 113 -25.23 30.28 -14.06
CA LEU A 113 -24.24 30.31 -15.13
C LEU A 113 -24.01 28.93 -15.75
N ARG A 114 -24.81 27.91 -15.39
CA ARG A 114 -24.76 26.58 -16.00
C ARG A 114 -25.77 26.45 -17.12
N ASP A 115 -25.56 25.51 -18.02
CA ASP A 115 -26.44 25.20 -19.15
C ASP A 115 -26.78 26.41 -20.06
N CYS A 116 -25.97 27.47 -20.00
CA CYS A 116 -26.08 28.69 -20.79
C CYS A 116 -24.81 29.03 -21.56
N HIS A 117 -23.94 28.05 -21.75
CA HIS A 117 -22.67 28.16 -22.49
C HIS A 117 -21.68 29.19 -21.89
N SER A 118 -21.70 29.37 -20.56
CA SER A 118 -20.68 30.17 -19.87
C SER A 118 -19.27 29.58 -20.07
N GLY A 119 -18.30 30.46 -20.25
CA GLY A 119 -16.90 30.03 -20.48
C GLY A 119 -16.35 29.19 -19.33
N GLN A 120 -15.61 28.12 -19.65
CA GLN A 120 -14.96 27.19 -18.70
C GLN A 120 -15.98 26.58 -17.70
N THR A 121 -17.13 26.15 -18.19
CA THR A 121 -18.19 25.49 -17.46
C THR A 121 -18.46 24.11 -18.04
N ILE A 122 -18.50 23.11 -17.20
CA ILE A 122 -18.90 21.73 -17.52
C ILE A 122 -19.82 21.23 -16.43
N ASP A 123 -20.48 20.09 -16.62
CA ASP A 123 -21.16 19.41 -15.52
C ASP A 123 -20.13 18.77 -14.58
N GLN A 124 -19.91 19.40 -13.41
CA GLN A 124 -19.00 18.89 -12.37
C GLN A 124 -19.72 18.02 -11.34
N LEU A 125 -21.05 17.97 -11.40
CA LEU A 125 -21.83 17.11 -10.53
C LEU A 125 -21.60 15.65 -10.94
N LYS A 126 -21.21 14.82 -9.99
CA LYS A 126 -20.90 13.41 -10.25
C LYS A 126 -19.75 13.19 -11.27
N LEU A 127 -18.86 14.16 -11.42
CA LEU A 127 -17.73 14.09 -12.35
C LEU A 127 -16.93 12.78 -12.21
N TYR A 128 -16.80 12.28 -10.98
CA TYR A 128 -16.08 11.05 -10.67
C TYR A 128 -16.98 9.81 -10.54
N GLY A 129 -18.22 9.88 -10.98
CA GLY A 129 -19.16 8.76 -10.94
C GLY A 129 -19.35 8.19 -9.54
N ASN A 130 -19.13 6.87 -9.38
CA ASN A 130 -19.30 6.15 -8.13
C ASN A 130 -17.99 5.94 -7.34
N TYR A 131 -16.88 6.54 -7.77
CA TYR A 131 -15.59 6.37 -7.09
C TYR A 131 -15.49 7.10 -5.73
N PRO A 132 -16.06 8.31 -5.54
CA PRO A 132 -16.05 8.94 -4.22
C PRO A 132 -16.85 8.14 -3.20
N ASN A 133 -16.33 8.04 -1.96
CA ASN A 133 -17.07 7.50 -0.82
C ASN A 133 -18.33 8.31 -0.53
N TRP A 134 -18.26 9.61 -0.81
CA TRP A 134 -19.35 10.55 -0.73
C TRP A 134 -19.07 11.77 -1.61
N GLN A 135 -20.14 12.40 -2.12
CA GLN A 135 -20.03 13.60 -2.92
C GLN A 135 -21.25 14.51 -2.69
N ALA A 136 -21.01 15.82 -2.75
CA ALA A 136 -22.06 16.82 -2.63
C ALA A 136 -21.72 18.10 -3.41
N GLU A 137 -22.76 18.81 -3.82
CA GLU A 137 -22.65 20.23 -4.16
C GLU A 137 -22.94 21.06 -2.93
N LEU A 138 -22.07 22.02 -2.64
CA LEU A 138 -22.31 22.99 -1.57
C LEU A 138 -23.26 24.10 -2.03
N ALA A 139 -23.97 24.69 -1.06
CA ALA A 139 -24.71 25.90 -1.34
C ALA A 139 -23.79 27.04 -1.81
N VAL A 140 -24.32 27.97 -2.60
CA VAL A 140 -23.64 29.23 -2.90
C VAL A 140 -23.33 29.98 -1.61
N PRO A 141 -22.15 30.60 -1.47
CA PRO A 141 -21.76 31.34 -0.26
C PRO A 141 -22.81 32.31 0.26
N SER A 142 -23.01 32.28 1.58
CA SER A 142 -23.97 33.12 2.33
C SER A 142 -23.33 33.59 3.62
N LEU A 143 -23.80 34.77 4.13
CA LEU A 143 -23.39 35.33 5.42
C LEU A 143 -24.33 34.91 6.56
N GLU A 144 -25.40 34.20 6.26
CA GLU A 144 -26.35 33.71 7.27
C GLU A 144 -25.68 32.68 8.19
N ILE A 145 -25.77 32.86 9.51
CA ILE A 145 -25.15 31.95 10.50
C ILE A 145 -25.60 30.50 10.31
N GLY A 146 -26.87 30.26 9.95
CA GLY A 146 -27.38 28.93 9.67
C GLY A 146 -26.67 28.27 8.49
N MET A 147 -26.38 29.05 7.43
CA MET A 147 -25.65 28.56 6.25
C MET A 147 -24.16 28.34 6.54
N LEU A 148 -23.54 29.19 7.37
CA LEU A 148 -22.17 28.99 7.83
C LEU A 148 -22.06 27.73 8.71
N SER A 149 -23.05 27.45 9.55
CA SER A 149 -23.13 26.22 10.35
C SER A 149 -23.32 24.98 9.47
N TYR A 150 -24.18 25.06 8.44
CA TYR A 150 -24.32 24.02 7.42
C TYR A 150 -22.97 23.72 6.77
N LEU A 151 -22.24 24.75 6.30
CA LEU A 151 -20.92 24.58 5.70
C LEU A 151 -19.97 23.83 6.64
N ARG A 152 -19.83 24.32 7.87
CA ARG A 152 -18.97 23.69 8.89
C ARG A 152 -19.30 22.20 9.05
N GLN A 153 -20.58 21.86 9.24
CA GLN A 153 -20.98 20.46 9.45
C GLN A 153 -20.79 19.59 8.20
N THR A 154 -21.02 20.14 7.03
CA THR A 154 -20.77 19.43 5.76
C THR A 154 -19.28 19.11 5.60
N ILE A 155 -18.37 20.01 5.98
CA ILE A 155 -16.94 19.77 5.96
C ILE A 155 -16.53 18.71 6.99
N VAL A 156 -17.09 18.73 8.20
CA VAL A 156 -16.87 17.67 9.21
C VAL A 156 -17.29 16.32 8.67
N HIS A 157 -18.49 16.23 8.10
CA HIS A 157 -18.99 14.99 7.49
C HIS A 157 -18.10 14.52 6.33
N SER A 158 -17.66 15.43 5.47
CA SER A 158 -16.74 15.10 4.35
C SER A 158 -15.43 14.48 4.83
N TRP A 159 -14.85 15.05 5.88
CA TRP A 159 -13.64 14.56 6.52
C TRP A 159 -13.83 13.15 7.09
N GLU A 160 -14.94 12.96 7.81
CA GLU A 160 -15.31 11.65 8.34
C GLU A 160 -15.49 10.61 7.22
N ARG A 161 -16.20 10.98 6.14
CA ARG A 161 -16.44 10.08 5.00
C ARG A 161 -15.17 9.74 4.21
N ALA A 162 -14.16 10.61 4.25
CA ALA A 162 -12.85 10.30 3.67
C ALA A 162 -12.08 9.25 4.47
N LEU A 163 -12.41 9.06 5.76
CA LEU A 163 -11.71 8.15 6.66
C LEU A 163 -12.50 6.89 7.01
N PHE A 164 -13.83 6.99 7.09
CA PHE A 164 -14.67 5.93 7.64
C PHE A 164 -15.90 5.65 6.76
N PRO A 165 -16.38 4.37 6.70
CA PRO A 165 -15.86 3.14 7.32
C PRO A 165 -14.61 2.58 6.61
N VAL A 166 -14.36 2.97 5.37
CA VAL A 166 -13.19 2.63 4.58
C VAL A 166 -12.61 3.91 4.02
N PRO A 167 -11.31 4.19 4.21
CA PRO A 167 -10.69 5.38 3.63
C PRO A 167 -10.89 5.45 2.11
N GLY A 168 -11.00 6.67 1.58
CA GLY A 168 -11.19 6.88 0.16
C GLY A 168 -11.47 8.34 -0.21
N PRO A 169 -11.67 8.63 -1.49
CA PRO A 169 -11.91 9.99 -1.97
C PRO A 169 -13.32 10.48 -1.62
N VAL A 170 -13.41 11.78 -1.35
CA VAL A 170 -14.67 12.54 -1.20
C VAL A 170 -14.61 13.74 -2.12
N HIS A 171 -15.72 14.07 -2.79
CA HIS A 171 -15.79 15.19 -3.71
C HIS A 171 -16.82 16.22 -3.26
N LEU A 172 -16.40 17.49 -3.17
CA LEU A 172 -17.26 18.65 -2.98
C LEU A 172 -17.17 19.59 -4.18
N ASN A 173 -18.31 19.91 -4.78
CA ASN A 173 -18.42 20.94 -5.80
C ASN A 173 -18.84 22.26 -5.16
N LEU A 174 -18.07 23.33 -5.38
CA LEU A 174 -18.21 24.61 -4.68
C LEU A 174 -18.53 25.74 -5.67
N PRO A 175 -19.80 26.13 -5.82
CA PRO A 175 -20.17 27.25 -6.66
C PRO A 175 -19.79 28.61 -6.01
N PHE A 176 -19.16 29.49 -6.77
CA PHE A 176 -18.82 30.84 -6.34
C PHE A 176 -19.35 31.89 -7.31
N ARG A 177 -19.99 32.95 -6.79
CA ARG A 177 -20.35 34.16 -7.51
C ARG A 177 -19.21 35.18 -7.45
N ASP A 178 -19.19 36.13 -8.36
CA ASP A 178 -18.28 37.28 -8.25
C ASP A 178 -18.69 38.21 -7.09
N PRO A 179 -17.75 38.91 -6.47
CA PRO A 179 -16.33 38.98 -6.78
C PRO A 179 -15.55 37.79 -6.21
N LEU A 180 -14.67 37.20 -7.02
CA LEU A 180 -13.81 36.10 -6.56
C LEU A 180 -12.63 36.59 -5.75
N ALA A 181 -12.11 37.75 -6.13
CA ALA A 181 -11.03 38.40 -5.38
C ALA A 181 -11.49 38.90 -4.01
N PRO A 182 -10.59 38.99 -3.03
CA PRO A 182 -10.92 39.43 -1.66
C PRO A 182 -11.15 40.95 -1.58
N LEU A 183 -12.04 41.47 -2.40
CA LEU A 183 -12.43 42.90 -2.42
C LEU A 183 -13.40 43.16 -1.26
N PRO A 184 -13.20 44.24 -0.47
CA PRO A 184 -14.08 44.57 0.64
C PRO A 184 -15.52 44.83 0.19
N GLN A 185 -16.49 44.27 0.95
CA GLN A 185 -17.92 44.52 0.81
C GLN A 185 -18.50 44.93 2.19
N PHE A 186 -19.40 45.88 2.21
CA PHE A 186 -19.97 46.44 3.46
C PHE A 186 -20.94 45.50 4.20
N ASP A 187 -21.48 44.50 3.51
CA ASP A 187 -22.44 43.53 4.04
C ASP A 187 -21.85 42.61 5.11
N THR A 188 -20.52 42.46 5.19
CA THR A 188 -19.82 41.62 6.15
C THR A 188 -19.62 42.26 7.53
N ASP A 189 -19.75 43.57 7.67
CA ASP A 189 -19.44 44.29 8.92
C ASP A 189 -20.34 43.90 10.10
N THR A 190 -21.62 43.66 9.81
CA THR A 190 -22.60 43.20 10.81
C THR A 190 -22.21 41.83 11.36
N LEU A 191 -21.92 40.88 10.46
CA LEU A 191 -21.49 39.54 10.86
C LEU A 191 -20.16 39.59 11.65
N LYS A 192 -19.19 40.39 11.20
CA LYS A 192 -17.90 40.57 11.87
C LYS A 192 -18.03 41.02 13.32
N SER A 193 -18.96 41.95 13.61
CA SER A 193 -19.18 42.47 14.96
C SER A 193 -19.84 41.46 15.89
N GLN A 194 -20.59 40.49 15.37
CA GLN A 194 -21.38 39.51 16.12
C GLN A 194 -20.76 38.11 16.18
N PHE A 195 -19.81 37.82 15.31
CA PHE A 195 -19.24 36.48 15.16
C PHE A 195 -18.32 36.10 16.32
N GLN A 196 -18.73 35.10 17.10
CA GLN A 196 -17.95 34.55 18.21
C GLN A 196 -17.23 33.29 17.75
N LEU A 197 -15.93 33.44 17.43
CA LEU A 197 -15.12 32.40 16.79
C LEU A 197 -15.12 31.10 17.60
N GLU A 198 -14.78 31.15 18.87
CA GLU A 198 -14.62 29.95 19.69
C GLU A 198 -15.96 29.26 19.98
N ASP A 199 -17.03 30.00 20.10
CA ASP A 199 -18.38 29.44 20.23
C ASP A 199 -18.85 28.79 18.95
N PHE A 200 -18.62 29.43 17.79
CA PHE A 200 -18.99 28.86 16.49
C PHE A 200 -18.28 27.54 16.19
N PHE A 201 -17.04 27.39 16.61
CA PHE A 201 -16.24 26.16 16.42
C PHE A 201 -16.18 25.29 17.69
N ALA A 202 -16.96 25.59 18.72
CA ALA A 202 -17.01 24.75 19.90
C ALA A 202 -17.39 23.30 19.57
N ASN A 203 -16.82 22.35 20.30
CA ASN A 203 -17.06 20.93 20.14
C ASN A 203 -16.66 20.32 18.76
N LEU A 204 -15.94 21.07 17.92
CA LEU A 204 -15.23 20.37 16.86
C LEU A 204 -14.16 19.49 17.50
N PRO A 205 -14.06 18.22 17.11
CA PRO A 205 -13.06 17.35 17.65
C PRO A 205 -11.68 17.94 17.33
N LEU A 206 -10.96 18.40 18.35
CA LEU A 206 -9.56 18.78 18.22
C LEU A 206 -8.75 17.49 18.01
N LEU A 207 -8.47 17.17 16.77
CA LEU A 207 -7.73 15.96 16.39
C LEU A 207 -6.23 16.04 16.70
N ASN A 208 -5.88 16.58 17.87
CA ASN A 208 -4.52 16.41 18.44
C ASN A 208 -4.31 15.07 19.13
N SER A 209 -5.34 14.28 19.28
CA SER A 209 -5.26 12.95 19.83
C SER A 209 -6.14 12.04 19.00
N GLN A 210 -5.49 11.23 18.17
CA GLN A 210 -6.04 9.96 17.76
C GLN A 210 -7.58 10.00 17.58
N PHE A 211 -8.07 10.40 16.36
CA PHE A 211 -9.09 9.46 15.89
C PHE A 211 -8.36 8.14 16.01
N PRO A 212 -8.78 7.25 16.86
CA PRO A 212 -8.42 5.90 16.61
C PRO A 212 -8.90 5.71 15.17
N ILE A 213 -7.98 5.67 14.18
CA ILE A 213 -8.21 4.75 13.07
C ILE A 213 -8.88 3.63 13.79
N PRO A 214 -10.11 3.20 13.45
CA PRO A 214 -10.72 2.17 14.27
C PRO A 214 -9.80 0.93 14.27
N ASN A 215 -8.71 1.01 15.03
CA ASN A 215 -8.29 -0.06 15.87
C ASN A 215 -9.50 -0.15 16.75
N SER A 216 -10.52 -0.81 16.25
CA SER A 216 -11.75 -1.01 16.93
C SER A 216 -11.40 -1.59 18.30
N GLN A 217 -11.16 -0.68 19.22
CA GLN A 217 -11.59 -0.87 20.57
C GLN A 217 -13.13 -0.67 20.59
N PHE A 218 -13.82 -1.35 19.70
CA PHE A 218 -14.99 -2.02 20.16
C PHE A 218 -14.40 -3.07 21.09
N PRO A 219 -14.58 -2.97 22.44
CA PRO A 219 -14.36 -4.14 23.26
C PRO A 219 -15.17 -5.22 22.56
N ILE A 220 -14.48 -6.23 22.04
CA ILE A 220 -15.16 -7.49 21.82
C ILE A 220 -15.73 -7.73 23.20
N PRO A 221 -17.07 -7.70 23.40
CA PRO A 221 -17.60 -8.00 24.70
C PRO A 221 -16.86 -9.27 25.12
N HIS A 222 -16.41 -9.37 26.38
CA HIS A 222 -15.95 -10.64 26.94
C HIS A 222 -17.15 -11.57 26.86
N SER A 223 -17.38 -12.02 25.63
CA SER A 223 -18.47 -12.91 25.31
C SER A 223 -18.02 -14.28 25.77
N PRO A 224 -18.82 -14.96 26.57
CA PRO A 224 -18.61 -16.37 26.84
C PRO A 224 -18.96 -17.22 25.61
N PHE A 225 -18.88 -16.63 24.40
CA PHE A 225 -19.08 -17.39 23.18
C PHE A 225 -17.86 -18.28 22.92
N PRO A 226 -18.10 -19.51 22.49
CA PRO A 226 -17.03 -20.41 22.12
C PRO A 226 -16.13 -19.74 21.07
N ILE A 227 -14.85 -20.14 21.07
CA ILE A 227 -13.86 -19.71 20.05
C ILE A 227 -14.54 -19.66 18.71
N PRO A 228 -14.42 -18.56 17.93
CA PRO A 228 -15.08 -18.44 16.65
C PRO A 228 -14.85 -19.70 15.80
N THR A 229 -15.90 -20.28 15.27
CA THR A 229 -15.90 -21.53 14.49
C THR A 229 -14.74 -21.64 13.46
N PRO A 230 -14.31 -20.54 12.77
CA PRO A 230 -13.19 -20.58 11.84
C PRO A 230 -11.86 -21.02 12.46
N TYR A 231 -11.56 -20.59 13.67
CA TYR A 231 -10.24 -20.83 14.26
C TYR A 231 -10.05 -22.29 14.71
N GLN A 232 -11.09 -22.92 15.23
CA GLN A 232 -11.04 -24.36 15.55
C GLN A 232 -10.80 -25.21 14.31
N GLU A 233 -11.42 -24.83 13.20
CA GLU A 233 -11.23 -25.47 11.91
C GLU A 233 -9.79 -25.30 11.40
N TRP A 234 -9.21 -24.10 11.56
CA TRP A 234 -7.82 -23.85 11.19
C TRP A 234 -6.82 -24.67 12.01
N LEU A 235 -7.04 -24.79 13.32
CA LEU A 235 -6.18 -25.61 14.19
C LEU A 235 -6.17 -27.09 13.83
N GLN A 236 -7.25 -27.61 13.24
CA GLN A 236 -7.36 -29.00 12.84
C GLN A 236 -6.80 -29.28 11.43
N CYS A 237 -6.42 -28.23 10.68
CA CYS A 237 -5.93 -28.37 9.32
C CYS A 237 -4.40 -28.49 9.31
N GLU A 238 -3.87 -29.64 8.92
CA GLU A 238 -2.44 -29.89 8.78
C GLU A 238 -1.82 -29.31 7.50
N GLN A 239 -2.61 -29.10 6.44
CA GLN A 239 -2.18 -28.60 5.15
C GLN A 239 -2.74 -27.21 4.88
N GLY A 240 -2.44 -26.25 5.76
CA GLY A 240 -2.86 -24.88 5.63
C GLY A 240 -1.71 -23.96 5.21
N ILE A 241 -2.05 -22.87 4.52
CA ILE A 241 -1.12 -21.78 4.18
C ILE A 241 -1.72 -20.42 4.51
N ILE A 242 -0.85 -19.46 4.80
CA ILE A 242 -1.18 -18.04 4.90
C ILE A 242 -0.61 -17.33 3.68
N ILE A 243 -1.43 -16.57 2.97
CA ILE A 243 -0.99 -15.71 1.87
C ILE A 243 -1.00 -14.27 2.37
N ALA A 244 0.16 -13.65 2.45
CA ALA A 244 0.32 -12.23 2.77
C ALA A 244 0.47 -11.45 1.45
N GLY A 245 -0.64 -10.89 0.97
CA GLY A 245 -0.71 -10.09 -0.24
C GLY A 245 -0.02 -8.73 -0.11
N PRO A 246 -0.12 -7.86 -1.14
CA PRO A 246 0.42 -6.50 -1.11
C PRO A 246 -0.25 -5.70 0.01
N ALA A 247 0.55 -4.98 0.81
CA ALA A 247 0.02 -4.24 1.95
C ALA A 247 0.86 -2.99 2.28
N GLN A 248 0.18 -1.92 2.72
CA GLN A 248 0.79 -0.65 3.13
C GLN A 248 0.23 -0.21 4.50
N PRO A 249 0.43 -1.00 5.56
CA PRO A 249 -0.08 -0.68 6.88
C PRO A 249 0.64 0.55 7.45
N GLN A 250 -0.08 1.36 8.24
CA GLN A 250 0.52 2.52 8.92
C GLN A 250 1.53 2.09 10.00
N ARG A 251 1.36 0.91 10.58
CA ARG A 251 2.24 0.27 11.56
C ARG A 251 2.76 -1.07 11.04
N PRO A 252 3.77 -1.05 10.15
CA PRO A 252 4.22 -2.28 9.48
C PRO A 252 4.68 -3.38 10.43
N ARG A 253 5.36 -3.00 11.53
CA ARG A 253 5.86 -3.97 12.50
C ARG A 253 4.72 -4.72 13.20
N GLU A 254 3.71 -3.99 13.71
CA GLU A 254 2.55 -4.61 14.39
C GLU A 254 1.77 -5.54 13.43
N TYR A 255 1.62 -5.13 12.17
CA TYR A 255 1.03 -5.96 11.12
C TYR A 255 1.81 -7.27 10.90
N CYS A 256 3.13 -7.20 10.81
CA CYS A 256 3.99 -8.37 10.61
C CYS A 256 4.04 -9.28 11.84
N GLU A 257 4.02 -8.70 13.05
CA GLU A 257 3.94 -9.45 14.33
C GLU A 257 2.63 -10.25 14.40
N ALA A 258 1.51 -9.66 14.02
CA ALA A 258 0.21 -10.34 14.00
C ALA A 258 0.21 -11.55 13.04
N ILE A 259 0.80 -11.41 11.85
CA ILE A 259 0.94 -12.52 10.89
C ILE A 259 1.84 -13.62 11.46
N ALA A 260 2.95 -13.23 12.06
CA ALA A 260 3.90 -14.17 12.64
C ALA A 260 3.29 -14.96 13.81
N GLN A 261 2.49 -14.31 14.67
CA GLN A 261 1.74 -14.96 15.75
C GLN A 261 0.76 -15.99 15.21
N LEU A 262 -0.04 -15.62 14.19
CA LEU A 262 -0.97 -16.53 13.55
C LEU A 262 -0.24 -17.73 12.92
N SER A 263 0.82 -17.48 12.17
CA SER A 263 1.63 -18.51 11.52
C SER A 263 2.22 -19.50 12.53
N LYS A 264 2.77 -19.01 13.63
CA LYS A 264 3.31 -19.85 14.72
C LYS A 264 2.24 -20.66 15.42
N ALA A 265 1.07 -20.06 15.70
CA ALA A 265 -0.04 -20.74 16.38
C ALA A 265 -0.61 -21.89 15.55
N LEU A 266 -0.68 -21.71 14.22
CA LEU A 266 -1.22 -22.72 13.31
C LEU A 266 -0.16 -23.70 12.79
N GLY A 267 1.12 -23.36 12.85
CA GLY A 267 2.20 -24.11 12.19
C GLY A 267 2.13 -24.04 10.67
N TRP A 268 1.64 -22.92 10.12
CA TRP A 268 1.44 -22.75 8.68
C TRP A 268 2.49 -21.84 8.05
N PRO A 269 3.00 -22.17 6.84
CA PRO A 269 3.90 -21.31 6.08
C PRO A 269 3.19 -20.02 5.63
N VAL A 270 3.96 -18.93 5.52
CA VAL A 270 3.49 -17.63 5.03
C VAL A 270 4.09 -17.31 3.68
N LEU A 271 3.26 -17.41 2.64
CA LEU A 271 3.61 -17.01 1.28
C LEU A 271 3.46 -15.48 1.18
N ALA A 272 4.57 -14.76 1.27
CA ALA A 272 4.55 -13.30 1.28
C ALA A 272 4.89 -12.72 -0.09
N GLU A 273 4.00 -11.89 -0.63
CA GLU A 273 4.27 -11.14 -1.86
C GLU A 273 5.44 -10.15 -1.70
N GLY A 274 6.08 -9.79 -2.81
CA GLY A 274 7.19 -8.84 -2.83
C GLY A 274 6.84 -7.45 -2.31
N LEU A 275 5.58 -7.03 -2.48
CA LEU A 275 5.05 -5.76 -1.97
C LEU A 275 4.46 -5.87 -0.56
N SER A 276 4.55 -7.05 0.07
CA SER A 276 4.18 -7.22 1.47
C SER A 276 5.31 -6.78 2.39
N PRO A 277 5.05 -6.01 3.45
CA PRO A 277 6.08 -5.62 4.42
C PRO A 277 6.71 -6.82 5.13
N VAL A 278 6.06 -7.99 5.12
CA VAL A 278 6.54 -9.21 5.79
C VAL A 278 7.95 -9.60 5.34
N ARG A 279 8.31 -9.36 4.07
CA ARG A 279 9.68 -9.64 3.57
C ARG A 279 10.75 -8.73 4.18
N ASN A 280 10.38 -7.59 4.80
CA ASN A 280 11.29 -6.63 5.42
C ASN A 280 11.35 -6.74 6.96
N TYR A 281 10.64 -7.75 7.53
CA TYR A 281 10.60 -8.13 8.93
C TYR A 281 10.73 -9.65 9.06
N ALA A 282 11.68 -10.25 8.34
CA ALA A 282 11.78 -11.70 8.15
C ALA A 282 12.07 -12.47 9.45
N ASP A 283 12.77 -11.87 10.41
CA ASP A 283 13.09 -12.45 11.73
C ASP A 283 11.84 -12.71 12.59
N LEU A 284 10.76 -11.99 12.36
CA LEU A 284 9.51 -12.21 13.10
C LEU A 284 8.86 -13.54 12.72
N ASN A 285 9.01 -13.97 11.45
CA ASN A 285 8.34 -15.15 10.93
C ASN A 285 9.31 -16.22 10.37
N PRO A 286 9.62 -17.28 11.14
CA PRO A 286 10.51 -18.34 10.70
C PRO A 286 9.94 -19.20 9.56
N TYR A 287 8.66 -19.09 9.25
CA TYR A 287 7.95 -19.86 8.22
C TYR A 287 7.65 -19.03 6.98
N LEU A 288 8.45 -17.99 6.75
CA LEU A 288 8.34 -17.10 5.60
C LEU A 288 8.77 -17.81 4.31
N ILE A 289 7.88 -17.80 3.31
CA ILE A 289 8.11 -18.30 1.96
C ILE A 289 8.09 -17.11 1.00
N SER A 290 9.25 -16.70 0.55
CA SER A 290 9.42 -15.54 -0.33
C SER A 290 9.54 -15.91 -1.81
N THR A 291 9.83 -17.18 -2.09
CA THR A 291 10.06 -17.69 -3.46
C THR A 291 8.92 -18.59 -3.94
N TYR A 292 7.76 -18.50 -3.34
CA TYR A 292 6.61 -19.36 -3.66
C TYR A 292 6.24 -19.36 -5.16
N ASP A 293 6.36 -18.21 -5.88
CA ASP A 293 6.13 -18.16 -7.33
C ASP A 293 7.08 -19.11 -8.07
N LEU A 294 8.36 -19.08 -7.70
CA LEU A 294 9.38 -19.92 -8.31
C LEU A 294 9.21 -21.40 -7.94
N ILE A 295 8.84 -21.69 -6.70
CA ILE A 295 8.55 -23.05 -6.21
C ILE A 295 7.40 -23.66 -7.00
N LEU A 296 6.31 -22.92 -7.20
CA LEU A 296 5.10 -23.36 -7.90
C LEU A 296 5.29 -23.59 -9.40
N ARG A 297 6.38 -23.09 -9.99
CA ARG A 297 6.78 -23.41 -11.39
C ARG A 297 7.18 -24.87 -11.57
N ASN A 298 7.60 -25.56 -10.51
CA ASN A 298 7.77 -27.00 -10.49
C ASN A 298 6.41 -27.68 -10.26
N ARG A 299 5.79 -28.18 -11.32
CA ARG A 299 4.43 -28.76 -11.28
C ARG A 299 4.32 -29.98 -10.35
N GLN A 300 5.36 -30.80 -10.25
CA GLN A 300 5.34 -31.95 -9.33
C GLN A 300 5.34 -31.48 -7.88
N LEU A 301 6.19 -30.51 -7.56
CA LEU A 301 6.26 -29.93 -6.22
C LEU A 301 4.97 -29.15 -5.87
N ALA A 302 4.40 -28.41 -6.83
CA ALA A 302 3.13 -27.72 -6.66
C ALA A 302 1.97 -28.67 -6.30
N GLN A 303 1.93 -29.85 -6.91
CA GLN A 303 0.96 -30.89 -6.57
C GLN A 303 1.16 -31.45 -5.15
N GLN A 304 2.40 -31.68 -4.73
CA GLN A 304 2.74 -32.16 -3.38
C GLN A 304 2.38 -31.13 -2.30
N LEU A 305 2.53 -29.85 -2.64
CA LEU A 305 2.27 -28.72 -1.75
C LEU A 305 0.82 -28.21 -1.81
N THR A 306 -0.12 -28.95 -2.40
CA THR A 306 -1.52 -28.55 -2.49
C THR A 306 -2.13 -28.30 -1.11
N PRO A 307 -2.68 -27.10 -0.82
CA PRO A 307 -3.27 -26.79 0.46
C PRO A 307 -4.71 -27.29 0.56
N ALA A 308 -5.11 -27.77 1.72
CA ALA A 308 -6.50 -28.00 2.05
C ALA A 308 -7.22 -26.69 2.39
N MET A 309 -6.49 -25.75 3.00
CA MET A 309 -7.05 -24.49 3.47
C MET A 309 -6.08 -23.33 3.29
N VAL A 310 -6.63 -22.13 3.04
CA VAL A 310 -5.89 -20.89 2.83
C VAL A 310 -6.46 -19.77 3.69
N ILE A 311 -5.63 -19.09 4.45
CA ILE A 311 -5.92 -17.77 5.01
C ILE A 311 -5.24 -16.73 4.12
N HIS A 312 -6.04 -15.88 3.51
CA HIS A 312 -5.60 -14.88 2.56
C HIS A 312 -5.79 -13.47 3.15
N LEU A 313 -4.71 -12.72 3.30
CA LEU A 313 -4.68 -11.40 3.91
C LEU A 313 -4.67 -10.32 2.83
N GLY A 314 -5.74 -9.54 2.74
CA GLY A 314 -5.89 -8.45 1.78
C GLY A 314 -6.08 -8.92 0.33
N GLU A 315 -5.38 -8.28 -0.60
CA GLU A 315 -5.47 -8.55 -2.05
C GLU A 315 -4.61 -9.74 -2.48
N LEU A 316 -5.02 -10.41 -3.57
CA LEU A 316 -4.23 -11.51 -4.14
C LEU A 316 -2.89 -11.03 -4.71
N PRO A 317 -1.80 -11.77 -4.43
CA PRO A 317 -0.49 -11.53 -5.01
C PRO A 317 -0.49 -11.38 -6.53
N ILE A 318 0.53 -10.67 -7.04
CA ILE A 318 0.75 -10.47 -8.47
C ILE A 318 1.09 -11.78 -9.21
N SER A 319 1.61 -12.78 -8.50
CA SER A 319 2.05 -14.07 -9.04
C SER A 319 0.96 -14.76 -9.85
N LYS A 320 1.23 -14.99 -11.13
CA LYS A 320 0.34 -15.75 -12.01
C LYS A 320 0.36 -17.24 -11.65
N GLU A 321 1.51 -17.76 -11.26
CA GLU A 321 1.67 -19.17 -10.87
C GLU A 321 0.82 -19.49 -9.63
N LEU A 322 0.84 -18.61 -8.61
CA LEU A 322 0.01 -18.76 -7.42
C LEU A 322 -1.50 -18.74 -7.77
N ARG A 323 -1.91 -17.78 -8.61
CA ARG A 323 -3.33 -17.65 -9.01
C ARG A 323 -3.82 -18.89 -9.76
N THR A 324 -3.05 -19.37 -10.73
CA THR A 324 -3.36 -20.59 -11.49
C THR A 324 -3.42 -21.80 -10.56
N TRP A 325 -2.45 -21.95 -9.67
CA TRP A 325 -2.41 -23.05 -8.71
C TRP A 325 -3.63 -23.06 -7.75
N LEU A 326 -4.00 -21.89 -7.21
CA LEU A 326 -5.19 -21.77 -6.36
C LEU A 326 -6.50 -22.05 -7.11
N ASP A 327 -6.55 -21.65 -8.39
CA ASP A 327 -7.70 -21.94 -9.26
C ASP A 327 -7.81 -23.43 -9.59
N GLU A 328 -6.68 -24.10 -9.84
CA GLU A 328 -6.63 -25.54 -10.10
C GLU A 328 -7.00 -26.38 -8.86
N CYS A 329 -6.47 -26.05 -7.68
CA CYS A 329 -6.67 -26.87 -6.48
C CYS A 329 -7.93 -26.50 -5.66
N GLN A 330 -8.52 -25.33 -5.89
CA GLN A 330 -9.76 -24.87 -5.25
C GLN A 330 -9.85 -25.14 -3.73
N PRO A 331 -8.85 -24.70 -2.93
CA PRO A 331 -8.86 -24.92 -1.49
C PRO A 331 -9.98 -24.11 -0.82
N ARG A 332 -10.37 -24.50 0.38
CA ARG A 332 -11.22 -23.65 1.21
C ARG A 332 -10.44 -22.38 1.60
N ARG A 333 -11.02 -21.19 1.37
CA ARG A 333 -10.30 -19.95 1.49
C ARG A 333 -11.01 -18.95 2.40
N TRP A 334 -10.24 -18.39 3.34
CA TRP A 334 -10.66 -17.30 4.23
C TRP A 334 -9.95 -16.03 3.81
N VAL A 335 -10.71 -15.00 3.43
CA VAL A 335 -10.17 -13.68 3.08
C VAL A 335 -10.36 -12.74 4.26
N ILE A 336 -9.25 -12.24 4.79
CA ILE A 336 -9.23 -11.32 5.93
C ILE A 336 -9.01 -9.91 5.40
N ASP A 337 -10.00 -9.07 5.52
CA ASP A 337 -9.94 -7.66 5.12
C ASP A 337 -11.06 -6.86 5.78
N PRO A 338 -10.79 -5.67 6.36
CA PRO A 338 -11.81 -4.87 7.06
C PRO A 338 -12.81 -4.21 6.12
N SER A 339 -12.52 -4.12 4.82
CA SER A 339 -13.41 -3.48 3.85
C SER A 339 -14.58 -4.36 3.45
N ASN A 340 -15.56 -3.77 2.77
CA ASN A 340 -16.68 -4.48 2.17
C ASN A 340 -16.41 -4.97 0.73
N HIS A 341 -15.17 -4.85 0.24
CA HIS A 341 -14.80 -5.29 -1.11
C HIS A 341 -14.84 -6.81 -1.24
N ASN A 342 -15.17 -7.29 -2.43
CA ASN A 342 -15.03 -8.69 -2.77
C ASN A 342 -13.61 -8.94 -3.31
N LEU A 343 -12.73 -9.48 -2.47
CA LEU A 343 -11.33 -9.75 -2.81
C LEU A 343 -11.11 -11.18 -3.33
N ASP A 344 -12.10 -11.73 -4.03
CA ASP A 344 -12.02 -13.06 -4.62
C ASP A 344 -12.14 -13.04 -6.15
N PRO A 345 -11.08 -12.70 -6.88
CA PRO A 345 -11.10 -12.73 -8.34
C PRO A 345 -11.06 -14.14 -8.93
N LEU A 346 -10.90 -15.20 -8.11
CA LEU A 346 -10.87 -16.58 -8.54
C LEU A 346 -12.23 -17.30 -8.36
N HIS A 347 -13.22 -16.61 -7.78
CA HIS A 347 -14.56 -17.16 -7.51
C HIS A 347 -14.53 -18.55 -6.84
N GLY A 348 -13.61 -18.72 -5.89
CA GLY A 348 -13.36 -19.99 -5.21
C GLY A 348 -14.30 -20.26 -4.03
N LYS A 349 -13.96 -21.26 -3.21
CA LYS A 349 -14.67 -21.60 -1.96
C LYS A 349 -14.30 -20.61 -0.85
N THR A 350 -14.72 -19.35 -0.99
CA THR A 350 -14.24 -18.21 -0.22
C THR A 350 -15.24 -17.73 0.82
N ILE A 351 -14.74 -17.46 2.02
CA ILE A 351 -15.44 -16.79 3.12
C ILE A 351 -14.67 -15.54 3.49
N HIS A 352 -15.35 -14.36 3.54
CA HIS A 352 -14.75 -13.10 3.95
C HIS A 352 -14.94 -12.87 5.44
N LEU A 353 -13.86 -12.63 6.17
CA LEU A 353 -13.86 -12.14 7.54
C LEU A 353 -13.52 -10.66 7.55
N ARG A 354 -14.47 -9.82 7.97
CA ARG A 354 -14.38 -8.36 7.95
C ARG A 354 -13.69 -7.84 9.20
N MET A 355 -12.37 -8.07 9.26
CA MET A 355 -11.53 -7.67 10.39
C MET A 355 -10.12 -7.31 9.91
N SER A 356 -9.38 -6.58 10.72
CA SER A 356 -7.97 -6.28 10.41
C SER A 356 -7.06 -7.45 10.76
N VAL A 357 -5.86 -7.46 10.17
CA VAL A 357 -4.83 -8.47 10.44
C VAL A 357 -4.38 -8.41 11.90
N GLU A 358 -4.29 -7.21 12.49
CA GLU A 358 -3.91 -7.01 13.88
C GLU A 358 -4.98 -7.54 14.86
N GLN A 359 -6.27 -7.47 14.49
CA GLN A 359 -7.34 -8.11 15.26
C GLN A 359 -7.22 -9.63 15.22
N LEU A 360 -6.89 -10.19 14.06
CA LEU A 360 -6.68 -11.62 13.91
C LEU A 360 -5.48 -12.13 14.72
N GLY A 361 -4.39 -11.36 14.78
CA GLY A 361 -3.20 -11.69 15.59
C GLY A 361 -3.51 -11.83 17.08
N ARG A 362 -4.38 -10.98 17.64
CA ARG A 362 -4.81 -11.07 19.05
C ARG A 362 -5.55 -12.38 19.36
N TRP A 363 -6.35 -12.89 18.44
CA TRP A 363 -6.96 -14.21 18.59
C TRP A 363 -5.91 -15.32 18.72
N GLY A 364 -4.80 -15.20 17.99
CA GLY A 364 -3.65 -16.12 18.11
C GLY A 364 -2.99 -16.07 19.49
N GLU A 365 -2.88 -14.90 20.13
CA GLU A 365 -2.32 -14.74 21.47
C GLU A 365 -3.23 -15.36 22.54
N GLU A 366 -4.53 -15.06 22.53
CA GLU A 366 -5.50 -15.60 23.48
C GLU A 366 -5.54 -17.13 23.47
N LEU A 367 -5.25 -17.74 22.34
CA LEU A 367 -5.27 -19.17 22.16
C LEU A 367 -3.96 -19.86 22.54
N ASN A 368 -2.82 -19.23 22.31
CA ASN A 368 -1.55 -19.72 22.86
C ASN A 368 -1.62 -19.77 24.39
N VAL A 369 -2.21 -18.77 25.03
CA VAL A 369 -2.43 -18.74 26.47
C VAL A 369 -3.38 -19.87 26.91
N SER A 370 -4.44 -20.15 26.14
CA SER A 370 -5.40 -21.21 26.42
C SER A 370 -4.79 -22.60 26.22
N LYS A 371 -3.95 -22.81 25.21
CA LYS A 371 -3.26 -24.06 24.91
C LYS A 371 -2.23 -24.39 26.00
N LEU A 372 -1.43 -23.41 26.44
CA LEU A 372 -0.49 -23.54 27.54
C LEU A 372 -1.19 -23.89 28.88
N LYS A 373 -2.38 -23.32 29.11
CA LYS A 373 -3.18 -23.66 30.30
C LYS A 373 -3.73 -25.08 30.25
N VAL A 374 -4.16 -25.55 29.07
CA VAL A 374 -4.64 -26.94 28.91
C VAL A 374 -3.51 -27.93 29.03
N GLU A 375 -2.34 -27.68 28.44
CA GLU A 375 -1.16 -28.53 28.55
C GLU A 375 -0.64 -28.58 29.98
N SER A 376 -0.66 -27.47 30.74
CA SER A 376 -0.29 -27.47 32.16
C SER A 376 -1.28 -28.26 33.03
N LEU A 377 -2.58 -28.15 32.76
CA LEU A 377 -3.61 -28.93 33.46
C LEU A 377 -3.53 -30.43 33.13
N GLU A 378 -3.22 -30.79 31.89
CA GLU A 378 -3.01 -32.19 31.50
C GLU A 378 -1.73 -32.77 32.13
N GLN A 379 -0.67 -31.97 32.27
CA GLN A 379 0.54 -32.36 32.99
C GLN A 379 0.27 -32.53 34.49
N GLU A 380 -0.49 -31.63 35.12
CA GLU A 380 -0.92 -31.78 36.53
C GLU A 380 -1.80 -33.02 36.73
N LEU A 381 -2.78 -33.26 35.83
CA LEU A 381 -3.65 -34.45 35.88
C LEU A 381 -2.89 -35.77 35.65
N ASN A 382 -1.84 -35.75 34.81
CA ASN A 382 -0.99 -36.93 34.62
C ASN A 382 -0.04 -37.17 35.81
N LEU A 383 0.42 -36.12 36.48
CA LEU A 383 1.19 -36.23 37.72
C LEU A 383 0.34 -36.79 38.87
N ASP A 384 -0.93 -36.34 38.96
CA ASP A 384 -1.87 -36.89 39.97
C ASP A 384 -2.26 -38.34 39.67
N ARG A 385 -2.36 -38.77 38.42
CA ARG A 385 -2.57 -40.17 38.04
C ARG A 385 -1.35 -41.05 38.32
N LEU A 386 -0.14 -40.51 38.22
CA LEU A 386 1.09 -41.23 38.56
C LEU A 386 1.30 -41.34 40.09
N SER A 387 0.85 -40.33 40.83
CA SER A 387 0.93 -40.35 42.33
C SER A 387 -0.12 -41.22 42.98
N SER A 388 -1.27 -41.48 42.34
CA SER A 388 -2.34 -42.34 42.89
C SER A 388 -2.13 -43.84 42.67
N ASN A 389 -1.10 -44.27 41.92
CA ASN A 389 -0.82 -45.67 41.63
C ASN A 389 0.38 -46.28 42.41
N LEU A 390 0.92 -45.58 43.41
CA LEU A 390 1.99 -46.10 44.27
C LEU A 390 1.43 -46.61 45.59
N GLN A 391 0.96 -47.88 45.63
CA GLN A 391 0.94 -48.65 46.86
C GLN A 391 2.20 -49.51 46.95
N PRO A 392 2.86 -49.59 48.11
CA PRO A 392 4.08 -50.41 48.31
C PRO A 392 3.71 -51.88 48.51
N SER A 393 3.95 -52.72 47.51
CA SER A 393 3.97 -54.17 47.69
C SER A 393 5.32 -54.71 47.28
N ASN A 394 5.89 -55.48 48.24
CA ASN A 394 7.09 -56.30 48.22
C ASN A 394 7.47 -56.90 46.88
N LEU A 395 8.68 -56.59 46.37
CA LEU A 395 9.33 -57.40 45.34
C LEU A 395 10.83 -57.57 45.66
N GLN A 396 11.23 -58.83 45.77
CA GLN A 396 12.60 -59.27 45.84
C GLN A 396 13.35 -59.07 44.52
N PRO A 397 14.69 -58.94 44.53
CA PRO A 397 15.47 -58.76 43.33
C PRO A 397 15.71 -60.11 42.64
N SER A 398 15.20 -60.29 41.45
CA SER A 398 15.53 -61.37 40.51
C SER A 398 16.26 -60.85 39.30
N ASN A 399 17.34 -61.54 38.95
CA ASN A 399 18.27 -61.38 37.84
C ASN A 399 17.61 -61.05 36.53
N LEU A 400 18.03 -59.93 35.92
CA LEU A 400 17.77 -59.65 34.50
C LEU A 400 19.12 -59.47 33.78
N GLN A 401 19.42 -60.37 32.87
CA GLN A 401 20.49 -60.28 31.89
C GLN A 401 20.13 -59.19 30.84
N PRO A 402 21.12 -58.49 30.23
CA PRO A 402 20.88 -57.52 29.17
C PRO A 402 20.50 -58.24 27.88
N SER A 403 19.27 -58.10 27.44
CA SER A 403 18.81 -58.53 26.14
C SER A 403 19.23 -57.51 25.09
N ASN A 404 19.84 -58.02 24.01
CA ASN A 404 20.20 -57.29 22.82
C ASN A 404 19.02 -56.51 22.22
N LEU A 405 19.04 -55.19 22.33
CA LEU A 405 18.21 -54.31 21.52
C LEU A 405 18.95 -54.06 20.20
N GLN A 406 18.53 -54.74 19.15
CA GLN A 406 18.85 -54.37 17.78
C GLN A 406 18.26 -52.97 17.51
N PRO A 407 18.95 -52.11 16.77
CA PRO A 407 18.36 -50.83 16.35
C PRO A 407 17.19 -51.11 15.43
N SER A 408 15.99 -50.78 15.91
CA SER A 408 14.79 -50.77 15.07
C SER A 408 15.02 -49.84 13.90
N ASN A 409 14.79 -50.36 12.67
CA ASN A 409 14.75 -49.58 11.43
C ASN A 409 13.88 -48.34 11.65
N LEU A 410 14.52 -47.17 11.76
CA LEU A 410 13.87 -45.89 11.63
C LEU A 410 13.41 -45.79 10.17
N GLN A 411 12.11 -45.96 9.95
CA GLN A 411 11.50 -45.53 8.69
C GLN A 411 11.80 -44.05 8.49
N PRO A 412 12.08 -43.58 7.28
CA PRO A 412 12.31 -42.17 7.02
C PRO A 412 11.11 -41.39 7.55
N SER A 413 11.38 -40.46 8.47
CA SER A 413 10.35 -39.57 9.04
C SER A 413 9.66 -38.84 7.90
N THR A 414 8.37 -39.05 7.75
CA THR A 414 7.55 -38.31 6.77
C THR A 414 7.67 -36.83 7.11
N GLN A 415 8.24 -36.04 6.20
CA GLN A 415 8.37 -34.59 6.40
C GLN A 415 6.99 -33.96 6.57
N THR A 416 6.83 -33.06 7.54
CA THR A 416 5.58 -32.31 7.69
C THR A 416 5.36 -31.36 6.51
N TYR A 417 4.12 -30.99 6.23
CA TYR A 417 3.76 -30.03 5.18
C TYR A 417 4.54 -28.71 5.31
N LEU A 418 4.66 -28.18 6.52
CA LEU A 418 5.45 -26.98 6.80
C LEU A 418 6.94 -27.18 6.47
N GLN A 419 7.53 -28.33 6.84
CA GLN A 419 8.93 -28.61 6.54
C GLN A 419 9.21 -28.67 5.04
N GLN A 420 8.30 -29.24 4.25
CA GLN A 420 8.42 -29.28 2.79
C GLN A 420 8.48 -27.87 2.18
N TRP A 421 7.63 -26.95 2.63
CA TRP A 421 7.65 -25.55 2.21
C TRP A 421 8.95 -24.85 2.59
N CYS A 422 9.40 -24.99 3.85
CA CYS A 422 10.62 -24.34 4.36
C CYS A 422 11.87 -24.86 3.64
N GLU A 423 11.96 -26.15 3.33
CA GLU A 423 13.07 -26.71 2.58
C GLU A 423 13.08 -26.25 1.12
N ALA A 424 11.90 -26.20 0.48
CA ALA A 424 11.77 -25.66 -0.87
C ALA A 424 12.23 -24.20 -0.91
N GLU A 425 11.78 -23.38 0.02
CA GLU A 425 12.21 -21.98 0.15
C GLU A 425 13.73 -21.86 0.31
N ALA A 426 14.33 -22.61 1.23
CA ALA A 426 15.77 -22.55 1.49
C ALA A 426 16.59 -22.88 0.24
N LYS A 427 16.19 -23.91 -0.52
CA LYS A 427 16.87 -24.35 -1.74
C LYS A 427 16.71 -23.31 -2.87
N VAL A 428 15.46 -22.87 -3.13
CA VAL A 428 15.18 -21.91 -4.21
C VAL A 428 15.81 -20.56 -3.90
N ARG A 429 15.67 -20.06 -2.66
CA ARG A 429 16.26 -18.79 -2.24
C ARG A 429 17.77 -18.79 -2.40
N SER A 430 18.45 -19.87 -1.97
CA SER A 430 19.89 -20.02 -2.13
C SER A 430 20.31 -20.03 -3.62
N ALA A 431 19.52 -20.66 -4.49
CA ALA A 431 19.80 -20.68 -5.93
C ALA A 431 19.64 -19.28 -6.55
N VAL A 432 18.58 -18.57 -6.22
CA VAL A 432 18.34 -17.19 -6.67
C VAL A 432 19.47 -16.27 -6.19
N ASP A 433 19.82 -16.32 -4.89
CA ASP A 433 20.87 -15.47 -4.33
C ASP A 433 22.24 -15.72 -4.96
N ARG A 434 22.56 -16.98 -5.27
CA ARG A 434 23.79 -17.33 -5.97
C ARG A 434 23.82 -16.72 -7.36
N GLU A 435 22.76 -16.91 -8.14
CA GLU A 435 22.66 -16.39 -9.51
C GLU A 435 22.76 -14.86 -9.52
N MET A 436 21.99 -14.17 -8.68
CA MET A 436 22.01 -12.71 -8.60
C MET A 436 23.36 -12.17 -8.10
N SER A 437 24.04 -12.86 -7.18
CA SER A 437 25.34 -12.41 -6.66
C SER A 437 26.43 -12.46 -7.71
N THR A 438 26.44 -13.48 -8.56
CA THR A 438 27.48 -13.70 -9.59
C THR A 438 27.24 -12.90 -10.87
N MET A 439 26.01 -12.44 -11.13
CA MET A 439 25.65 -11.71 -12.34
C MET A 439 26.33 -10.33 -12.38
N SER A 440 27.23 -10.11 -13.33
CA SER A 440 27.92 -8.83 -13.56
C SER A 440 27.15 -7.89 -14.49
N GLN A 441 26.40 -8.46 -15.44
CA GLN A 441 25.60 -7.72 -16.41
C GLN A 441 24.48 -6.91 -15.70
N LEU A 442 24.19 -5.72 -16.22
CA LEU A 442 23.02 -4.94 -15.76
C LEU A 442 21.74 -5.67 -16.19
N PHE A 443 20.98 -6.13 -15.22
CA PHE A 443 19.76 -6.89 -15.35
C PHE A 443 18.68 -6.30 -14.43
N GLU A 444 17.48 -6.07 -14.95
CA GLU A 444 16.38 -5.43 -14.20
C GLU A 444 16.10 -6.11 -12.86
N GLY A 445 16.02 -7.45 -12.84
CA GLY A 445 15.74 -8.22 -11.62
C GLY A 445 16.83 -8.12 -10.55
N LYS A 446 18.10 -7.97 -10.95
CA LYS A 446 19.20 -7.76 -9.99
C LYS A 446 19.11 -6.41 -9.30
N ALA A 447 18.54 -5.38 -9.94
CA ALA A 447 18.30 -4.11 -9.27
C ALA A 447 17.38 -4.30 -8.05
N ALA A 448 16.27 -5.01 -8.18
CA ALA A 448 15.36 -5.32 -7.05
C ALA A 448 16.05 -6.13 -5.94
N TRP A 449 16.82 -7.17 -6.32
CA TRP A 449 17.60 -7.99 -5.39
C TRP A 449 18.66 -7.18 -4.63
N LEU A 450 19.36 -6.28 -5.31
CA LEU A 450 20.39 -5.44 -4.71
C LEU A 450 19.77 -4.42 -3.74
N LEU A 451 18.69 -3.74 -4.15
CA LEU A 451 17.97 -2.76 -3.31
C LEU A 451 17.54 -3.35 -1.96
N SER A 452 17.10 -4.61 -1.94
CA SER A 452 16.70 -5.30 -0.70
C SER A 452 17.82 -5.42 0.34
N GLN A 453 19.07 -5.25 -0.06
CA GLN A 453 20.25 -5.49 0.77
C GLN A 453 21.03 -4.22 1.11
N ILE A 454 20.92 -3.18 0.26
CA ILE A 454 21.76 -1.99 0.39
C ILE A 454 21.02 -0.76 0.92
N LEU A 455 19.69 -0.71 0.76
CA LEU A 455 18.93 0.44 1.23
C LEU A 455 19.03 0.57 2.76
N PRO A 456 19.24 1.79 3.27
CA PRO A 456 19.24 2.05 4.70
C PRO A 456 17.93 1.59 5.37
N PRO A 457 17.98 1.22 6.66
CA PRO A 457 16.79 0.79 7.39
C PRO A 457 15.64 1.80 7.31
N THR A 458 14.40 1.29 7.26
CA THR A 458 13.15 2.05 7.22
C THR A 458 12.95 2.94 5.99
N THR A 459 13.82 2.86 4.98
CA THR A 459 13.70 3.65 3.75
C THR A 459 12.32 3.49 3.11
N PRO A 460 11.59 4.59 2.81
CA PRO A 460 10.39 4.54 1.98
C PRO A 460 10.78 4.20 0.55
N LEU A 461 10.26 3.09 0.03
CA LEU A 461 10.55 2.62 -1.33
C LEU A 461 9.26 2.59 -2.15
N PHE A 462 9.12 3.50 -3.12
CA PHE A 462 8.05 3.41 -4.10
C PHE A 462 8.43 2.45 -5.23
N ILE A 463 7.57 1.49 -5.52
CA ILE A 463 7.76 0.46 -6.54
C ILE A 463 6.68 0.65 -7.60
N ALA A 464 7.10 1.02 -8.82
CA ALA A 464 6.19 1.20 -9.94
C ALA A 464 5.60 -0.13 -10.42
N ASN A 465 4.45 -0.05 -11.07
CA ASN A 465 3.83 -1.19 -11.72
C ASN A 465 4.68 -1.71 -12.90
N SER A 466 4.18 -2.69 -13.63
CA SER A 466 4.87 -3.38 -14.72
C SER A 466 6.00 -4.29 -14.21
N MET A 467 7.20 -4.27 -14.81
CA MET A 467 8.30 -5.15 -14.43
C MET A 467 8.86 -4.86 -13.04
N PRO A 468 9.03 -3.61 -12.57
CA PRO A 468 9.56 -3.35 -11.23
C PRO A 468 8.85 -4.12 -10.10
N ALA A 469 7.50 -4.15 -10.10
CA ALA A 469 6.74 -4.91 -9.11
C ALA A 469 6.96 -6.43 -9.23
N ARG A 470 7.13 -6.96 -10.44
CA ARG A 470 7.41 -8.38 -10.70
C ARG A 470 8.83 -8.77 -10.32
N ASP A 471 9.79 -7.91 -10.59
CA ASP A 471 11.18 -8.14 -10.20
C ASP A 471 11.36 -8.12 -8.67
N VAL A 472 10.63 -7.27 -7.99
CA VAL A 472 10.53 -7.31 -6.52
C VAL A 472 9.89 -8.62 -6.05
N GLU A 473 8.83 -9.10 -6.71
CA GLU A 473 8.21 -10.39 -6.39
C GLU A 473 9.19 -11.56 -6.50
N PHE A 474 9.94 -11.64 -7.59
CA PHE A 474 10.84 -12.77 -7.86
C PHE A 474 12.15 -12.71 -7.07
N PHE A 475 12.74 -11.51 -6.93
CA PHE A 475 14.13 -11.37 -6.53
C PHE A 475 14.35 -10.67 -5.20
N TRP A 476 13.38 -9.94 -4.64
CA TRP A 476 13.54 -9.26 -3.36
C TRP A 476 13.93 -10.24 -2.26
N LYS A 477 15.12 -10.06 -1.72
CA LYS A 477 15.63 -10.91 -0.65
C LYS A 477 14.99 -10.50 0.68
N PRO A 478 14.40 -11.44 1.46
CA PRO A 478 13.93 -11.15 2.80
C PRO A 478 15.02 -10.57 3.69
N ASN A 479 14.66 -9.57 4.50
CA ASN A 479 15.57 -8.84 5.36
C ASN A 479 14.86 -8.34 6.63
N ASN A 480 15.60 -7.62 7.50
CA ASN A 480 15.10 -7.06 8.75
C ASN A 480 15.30 -5.55 8.83
N THR A 481 15.38 -4.90 7.69
CA THR A 481 15.66 -3.47 7.61
C THR A 481 14.43 -2.60 7.82
N GLY A 482 13.23 -3.16 7.82
CA GLY A 482 11.99 -2.42 7.95
C GLY A 482 11.72 -1.46 6.78
N ILE A 483 12.30 -1.69 5.60
CA ILE A 483 11.99 -0.93 4.38
C ILE A 483 10.48 -0.92 4.18
N ARG A 484 9.93 0.27 3.87
CA ARG A 484 8.49 0.47 3.69
C ARG A 484 8.14 0.49 2.20
N PRO A 485 7.53 -0.58 1.65
CA PRO A 485 7.09 -0.59 0.27
C PRO A 485 5.87 0.32 0.10
N PHE A 486 5.89 1.14 -0.96
CA PHE A 486 4.78 1.95 -1.43
C PHE A 486 4.53 1.66 -2.92
N PHE A 487 3.28 1.70 -3.34
CA PHE A 487 2.89 1.32 -4.69
C PHE A 487 1.48 1.81 -5.03
N ASN A 488 1.14 1.90 -6.33
CA ASN A 488 -0.20 2.19 -6.84
C ASN A 488 -0.79 0.90 -7.43
N ARG A 489 -1.40 0.06 -6.57
CA ARG A 489 -1.94 -1.24 -6.98
C ARG A 489 -3.47 -1.31 -7.00
N GLY A 490 -4.15 -0.21 -6.76
CA GLY A 490 -5.60 -0.14 -6.87
C GLY A 490 -6.08 -0.36 -8.31
N ALA A 491 -5.68 0.54 -9.19
CA ALA A 491 -5.97 0.45 -10.63
C ALA A 491 -4.82 -0.16 -11.45
N ASN A 492 -3.65 -0.34 -10.88
CA ASN A 492 -2.44 -0.87 -11.53
C ASN A 492 -1.93 -0.03 -12.71
N GLY A 493 -2.21 1.27 -12.77
CA GLY A 493 -1.71 2.19 -13.79
C GLY A 493 -0.22 2.46 -13.68
N ILE A 494 0.40 2.95 -14.77
CA ILE A 494 1.78 3.45 -14.76
C ILE A 494 1.83 4.98 -14.75
N ASP A 495 0.67 5.62 -14.81
CA ASP A 495 0.47 7.07 -14.66
C ASP A 495 0.66 7.52 -13.20
N GLY A 496 1.06 8.77 -13.00
CA GLY A 496 1.21 9.39 -11.68
C GLY A 496 2.26 8.76 -10.76
N THR A 497 3.13 7.90 -11.27
CA THR A 497 4.11 7.15 -10.45
C THR A 497 5.14 8.08 -9.81
N LEU A 498 5.72 9.01 -10.58
CA LEU A 498 6.68 10.00 -10.08
C LEU A 498 6.02 10.93 -9.05
N SER A 499 4.84 11.45 -9.37
CA SER A 499 4.10 12.37 -8.49
C SER A 499 3.73 11.70 -7.17
N THR A 500 3.30 10.43 -7.19
CA THR A 500 3.04 9.65 -5.96
C THR A 500 4.31 9.46 -5.14
N ALA A 501 5.43 9.08 -5.77
CA ALA A 501 6.71 8.90 -5.10
C ALA A 501 7.20 10.22 -4.46
N LEU A 502 7.02 11.35 -5.15
CA LEU A 502 7.31 12.67 -4.61
C LEU A 502 6.42 13.02 -3.41
N GLY A 503 5.14 12.66 -3.46
CA GLY A 503 4.21 12.84 -2.35
C GLY A 503 4.63 12.04 -1.11
N ILE A 504 5.06 10.80 -1.28
CA ILE A 504 5.58 9.94 -0.20
C ILE A 504 6.88 10.53 0.39
N ALA A 505 7.76 11.05 -0.44
CA ALA A 505 9.04 11.63 -0.04
C ALA A 505 8.90 13.04 0.55
N HIS A 506 7.75 13.71 0.34
CA HIS A 506 7.55 15.09 0.79
C HIS A 506 7.51 15.15 2.32
N ARG A 507 8.37 16.01 2.91
CA ARG A 507 8.54 16.15 4.38
C ARG A 507 8.80 14.83 5.10
N ASN A 508 9.42 13.89 4.40
CA ASN A 508 9.79 12.58 4.90
C ASN A 508 11.32 12.40 4.82
N GLN A 509 11.82 11.29 5.36
CA GLN A 509 13.20 10.88 5.16
C GLN A 509 13.48 10.61 3.67
N SER A 510 14.77 10.54 3.31
CA SER A 510 15.18 10.25 1.94
C SER A 510 14.55 8.97 1.45
N SER A 511 13.86 9.07 0.32
CA SER A 511 13.05 8.01 -0.25
C SER A 511 13.66 7.53 -1.57
N VAL A 512 13.33 6.33 -1.95
CA VAL A 512 13.76 5.72 -3.22
C VAL A 512 12.54 5.35 -4.06
N MET A 513 12.65 5.49 -5.37
CA MET A 513 11.66 5.02 -6.36
C MET A 513 12.34 4.04 -7.31
N LEU A 514 11.78 2.85 -7.46
CA LEU A 514 12.15 1.90 -8.52
C LEU A 514 11.09 1.96 -9.62
N THR A 515 11.46 2.34 -10.84
CA THR A 515 10.53 2.57 -11.94
C THR A 515 11.11 2.18 -13.29
N GLY A 516 10.23 1.93 -14.27
CA GLY A 516 10.60 1.79 -15.67
C GLY A 516 10.51 3.13 -16.42
N ASP A 517 11.11 3.16 -17.61
CA ASP A 517 11.16 4.31 -18.51
C ASP A 517 9.78 4.82 -18.92
N LEU A 518 8.90 3.95 -19.39
CA LEU A 518 7.54 4.35 -19.80
C LEU A 518 6.72 4.90 -18.63
N ALA A 519 6.85 4.33 -17.44
CA ALA A 519 6.15 4.82 -16.25
C ALA A 519 6.65 6.21 -15.84
N LEU A 520 7.94 6.48 -15.97
CA LEU A 520 8.49 7.82 -15.72
C LEU A 520 8.03 8.82 -16.79
N LEU A 521 8.01 8.43 -18.05
CA LEU A 521 7.57 9.28 -19.17
C LEU A 521 6.09 9.67 -19.09
N HIS A 522 5.25 8.79 -18.53
CA HIS A 522 3.83 9.09 -18.29
C HIS A 522 3.60 10.24 -17.29
N ASP A 523 4.58 10.57 -16.44
CA ASP A 523 4.39 11.54 -15.36
C ASP A 523 5.57 12.53 -15.22
N THR A 524 6.22 12.87 -16.33
CA THR A 524 7.37 13.81 -16.31
C THR A 524 7.03 15.18 -15.74
N ASN A 525 5.76 15.63 -15.84
CA ASN A 525 5.33 16.88 -15.22
C ASN A 525 5.40 16.87 -13.69
N GLY A 526 5.51 15.71 -13.06
CA GLY A 526 5.84 15.59 -11.64
C GLY A 526 7.16 16.28 -11.26
N PHE A 527 8.12 16.38 -12.19
CA PHE A 527 9.37 17.12 -11.95
C PHE A 527 9.17 18.63 -11.71
N LEU A 528 8.06 19.23 -12.16
CA LEU A 528 7.73 20.63 -11.89
C LEU A 528 7.53 20.90 -10.38
N LEU A 529 7.22 19.86 -9.60
CA LEU A 529 7.10 19.94 -8.14
C LEU A 529 8.41 20.27 -7.43
N LYS A 530 9.58 20.09 -8.07
CA LYS A 530 10.90 20.23 -7.44
C LYS A 530 11.08 21.52 -6.62
N ASN A 531 10.50 22.63 -7.06
CA ASN A 531 10.64 23.93 -6.41
C ASN A 531 9.88 24.02 -5.07
N LYS A 532 8.84 23.20 -4.90
CA LYS A 532 7.99 23.13 -3.70
C LYS A 532 8.22 21.86 -2.89
N PHE A 533 8.90 20.89 -3.47
CA PHE A 533 9.24 19.63 -2.82
C PHE A 533 10.22 19.85 -1.66
N VAL A 534 9.89 19.30 -0.50
CA VAL A 534 10.73 19.29 0.70
C VAL A 534 11.05 17.86 1.07
N GLY A 535 12.26 17.42 0.84
CA GLY A 535 12.71 16.05 1.03
C GLY A 535 13.72 15.64 -0.03
N HIS A 536 14.06 14.37 -0.10
CA HIS A 536 14.91 13.81 -1.15
C HIS A 536 14.27 12.58 -1.78
N LEU A 537 14.24 12.54 -3.11
CA LEU A 537 13.85 11.36 -3.87
C LEU A 537 15.00 10.93 -4.79
N THR A 538 15.48 9.70 -4.60
CA THR A 538 16.36 9.03 -5.56
C THR A 538 15.52 8.11 -6.45
N ILE A 539 15.52 8.35 -7.75
CA ILE A 539 14.85 7.53 -8.75
C ILE A 539 15.85 6.54 -9.31
N VAL A 540 15.62 5.26 -9.12
CA VAL A 540 16.31 4.15 -9.81
C VAL A 540 15.49 3.81 -11.03
N LEU A 541 15.94 4.30 -12.18
CA LEU A 541 15.26 4.15 -13.46
C LEU A 541 15.80 2.93 -14.20
N ILE A 542 14.94 1.96 -14.48
CA ILE A 542 15.22 0.89 -15.43
C ILE A 542 14.83 1.41 -16.82
N ASN A 543 15.84 1.75 -17.62
CA ASN A 543 15.65 2.17 -19.00
C ASN A 543 15.96 0.99 -19.94
N ASN A 544 14.91 0.27 -20.31
CA ASN A 544 15.00 -0.83 -21.28
C ASN A 544 14.40 -0.48 -22.66
N ASN A 545 14.10 0.82 -22.84
CA ASN A 545 13.51 1.39 -24.03
C ASN A 545 12.19 0.72 -24.42
N GLY A 546 11.25 0.63 -23.45
CA GLY A 546 9.90 0.19 -23.79
C GLY A 546 9.19 -0.71 -22.78
N GLY A 547 8.08 -1.30 -23.22
CA GLY A 547 7.20 -2.14 -22.41
C GLY A 547 7.72 -3.55 -22.18
N GLY A 548 8.79 -3.72 -21.41
CA GLY A 548 9.42 -5.01 -21.11
C GLY A 548 8.48 -6.10 -20.59
N ILE A 549 7.40 -5.73 -19.92
CA ILE A 549 6.38 -6.69 -19.46
C ILE A 549 5.73 -7.47 -20.61
N PHE A 550 5.54 -6.84 -21.77
CA PHE A 550 4.88 -7.46 -22.91
C PHE A 550 5.76 -8.52 -23.57
N GLU A 551 7.08 -8.43 -23.42
CA GLU A 551 8.02 -9.48 -23.84
C GLU A 551 7.71 -10.84 -23.18
N MET A 552 7.16 -10.84 -21.97
CA MET A 552 6.79 -12.05 -21.23
C MET A 552 5.40 -12.61 -21.64
N LEU A 553 4.68 -11.94 -22.51
CA LEU A 553 3.34 -12.34 -22.95
C LEU A 553 3.37 -13.01 -24.34
N PRO A 554 2.36 -13.82 -24.69
CA PRO A 554 2.30 -14.49 -26.01
C PRO A 554 2.35 -13.52 -27.20
N ILE A 555 1.88 -12.28 -27.01
CA ILE A 555 1.87 -11.25 -28.07
C ILE A 555 3.28 -10.89 -28.57
N SER A 556 4.33 -11.13 -27.79
CA SER A 556 5.72 -10.87 -28.19
C SER A 556 6.17 -11.68 -29.41
N LYS A 557 5.41 -12.73 -29.80
CA LYS A 557 5.68 -13.55 -30.99
C LYS A 557 5.05 -13.00 -32.27
N PHE A 558 4.28 -11.92 -32.20
CA PHE A 558 3.54 -11.34 -33.33
C PHE A 558 4.15 -9.99 -33.72
N ASP A 559 5.25 -10.03 -34.47
CA ASP A 559 5.93 -8.84 -34.96
C ASP A 559 5.84 -8.76 -36.48
N PRO A 560 5.59 -7.57 -37.11
CA PRO A 560 4.95 -6.42 -36.47
C PRO A 560 3.51 -6.74 -36.15
N PRO A 561 2.79 -6.39 -35.10
CA PRO A 561 2.75 -5.06 -34.50
C PRO A 561 3.37 -4.95 -33.11
N PHE A 562 4.09 -5.97 -32.64
CA PHE A 562 4.55 -6.01 -31.24
C PHE A 562 5.42 -4.80 -30.87
N GLU A 563 6.43 -4.51 -31.66
CA GLU A 563 7.39 -3.45 -31.36
C GLU A 563 6.72 -2.06 -31.29
N GLU A 564 5.84 -1.77 -32.26
CA GLU A 564 5.19 -0.46 -32.37
C GLU A 564 4.08 -0.23 -31.35
N PHE A 565 3.22 -1.25 -31.09
CA PHE A 565 1.98 -1.05 -30.32
C PHE A 565 2.03 -1.60 -28.89
N PHE A 566 3.03 -2.41 -28.54
CA PHE A 566 3.16 -3.02 -27.21
C PHE A 566 4.48 -2.63 -26.54
N ALA A 567 5.61 -2.84 -27.17
CA ALA A 567 6.90 -2.41 -26.64
C ALA A 567 7.00 -0.87 -26.64
N THR A 568 6.48 -0.21 -27.67
CA THR A 568 6.39 1.27 -27.78
C THR A 568 7.67 2.00 -27.40
N PRO A 569 8.83 1.71 -28.02
CA PRO A 569 10.08 2.38 -27.70
C PRO A 569 9.97 3.88 -27.95
N GLN A 570 10.52 4.69 -27.04
CA GLN A 570 10.40 6.14 -27.11
C GLN A 570 11.73 6.84 -27.43
N ASP A 571 12.85 6.15 -27.34
CA ASP A 571 14.20 6.66 -27.62
C ASP A 571 14.55 7.97 -26.92
N VAL A 572 14.01 8.18 -25.71
CA VAL A 572 14.20 9.42 -24.95
C VAL A 572 15.57 9.44 -24.27
N ASN A 573 16.28 10.54 -24.43
CA ASN A 573 17.51 10.81 -23.70
C ASN A 573 17.18 11.38 -22.29
N PHE A 574 17.24 10.54 -21.27
CA PHE A 574 16.90 10.91 -19.89
C PHE A 574 17.89 11.91 -19.28
N ALA A 575 19.15 11.94 -19.72
CA ALA A 575 20.09 12.96 -19.30
C ALA A 575 19.65 14.36 -19.74
N GLN A 576 19.23 14.50 -21.01
CA GLN A 576 18.70 15.78 -21.52
C GLN A 576 17.36 16.15 -20.87
N LEU A 577 16.48 15.16 -20.65
CA LEU A 577 15.23 15.37 -19.93
C LEU A 577 15.49 15.92 -18.51
N CYS A 578 16.44 15.34 -17.80
CA CYS A 578 16.84 15.80 -16.47
C CYS A 578 17.41 17.21 -16.49
N VAL A 579 18.24 17.55 -17.46
CA VAL A 579 18.75 18.92 -17.65
C VAL A 579 17.61 19.91 -17.84
N THR A 580 16.60 19.59 -18.67
CA THR A 580 15.43 20.43 -18.92
C THR A 580 14.66 20.75 -17.63
N TYR A 581 14.47 19.79 -16.77
CA TYR A 581 13.82 19.99 -15.48
C TYR A 581 14.78 20.43 -14.34
N GLY A 582 16.10 20.48 -14.61
CA GLY A 582 17.12 20.78 -13.60
C GLY A 582 17.18 19.71 -12.49
N ILE A 583 17.12 18.44 -12.89
CA ILE A 583 17.23 17.25 -12.04
C ILE A 583 18.65 16.69 -12.19
N GLU A 584 19.24 16.20 -11.12
CA GLU A 584 20.53 15.49 -11.16
C GLU A 584 20.34 14.14 -11.88
N HIS A 585 21.22 13.84 -12.83
CA HIS A 585 21.22 12.59 -13.58
C HIS A 585 22.58 11.90 -13.50
N GLN A 586 22.55 10.56 -13.33
CA GLN A 586 23.74 9.74 -13.41
C GLN A 586 23.43 8.42 -14.11
N LEU A 587 24.20 8.13 -15.16
CA LEU A 587 24.17 6.83 -15.82
C LEU A 587 24.97 5.83 -14.97
N ILE A 588 24.36 4.70 -14.63
CA ILE A 588 24.96 3.61 -13.84
C ILE A 588 25.62 2.63 -14.77
N GLN A 589 26.90 2.33 -14.53
CA GLN A 589 27.71 1.43 -15.32
C GLN A 589 28.06 0.12 -14.60
N SER A 590 27.91 0.08 -13.26
CA SER A 590 28.17 -1.13 -12.48
C SER A 590 27.29 -1.21 -11.23
N TRP A 591 27.18 -2.39 -10.66
CA TRP A 591 26.43 -2.64 -9.42
C TRP A 591 27.12 -2.01 -8.20
N GLU A 592 28.44 -1.90 -8.21
CA GLU A 592 29.23 -1.24 -7.17
C GLU A 592 28.93 0.25 -7.13
N GLN A 593 28.89 0.90 -8.29
CA GLN A 593 28.50 2.31 -8.40
C GLN A 593 27.08 2.57 -7.87
N LEU A 594 26.12 1.70 -8.21
CA LEU A 594 24.75 1.82 -7.69
C LEU A 594 24.73 1.66 -6.17
N ARG A 595 25.51 0.73 -5.62
CA ARG A 595 25.64 0.52 -4.17
C ARG A 595 26.16 1.75 -3.46
N GLU A 596 27.25 2.34 -3.94
CA GLU A 596 27.87 3.53 -3.35
C GLU A 596 26.94 4.75 -3.36
N LEU A 597 26.13 4.89 -4.40
CA LEU A 597 25.18 5.99 -4.53
C LEU A 597 23.93 5.83 -3.66
N LEU A 598 23.55 4.60 -3.30
CA LEU A 598 22.34 4.33 -2.52
C LEU A 598 22.61 4.14 -1.02
N ASN A 599 23.85 3.98 -0.61
CA ASN A 599 24.17 3.84 0.80
C ASN A 599 25.50 4.56 1.14
N PRO A 600 25.40 5.74 1.80
CA PRO A 600 24.18 6.37 2.35
C PRO A 600 23.35 7.11 1.30
N LEU A 601 22.04 7.23 1.57
CA LEU A 601 21.16 8.10 0.79
C LEU A 601 21.46 9.58 1.07
N PRO A 602 21.29 10.48 0.08
CA PRO A 602 21.47 11.91 0.29
C PRO A 602 20.51 12.48 1.33
N THR A 603 21.01 13.35 2.19
CA THR A 603 20.19 14.09 3.16
C THR A 603 19.79 15.47 2.66
N LYS A 604 20.45 15.97 1.61
CA LYS A 604 20.16 17.26 1.00
C LYS A 604 18.86 17.18 0.19
N LYS A 605 18.00 18.21 0.32
CA LYS A 605 16.79 18.37 -0.50
C LYS A 605 17.10 18.25 -1.99
N GLY A 606 16.30 17.48 -2.72
CA GLY A 606 16.43 17.37 -4.17
C GLY A 606 15.80 16.11 -4.77
N ILE A 607 15.93 16.02 -6.06
CA ILE A 607 15.54 14.85 -6.86
C ILE A 607 16.77 14.48 -7.68
N ARG A 608 17.12 13.20 -7.67
CA ARG A 608 18.14 12.67 -8.57
C ARG A 608 17.65 11.41 -9.27
N LEU A 609 18.16 11.18 -10.47
CA LEU A 609 17.85 10.03 -11.30
C LEU A 609 19.11 9.22 -11.56
N LEU A 610 19.08 7.94 -11.17
CA LEU A 610 20.10 6.95 -11.43
C LEU A 610 19.56 6.03 -12.53
N GLU A 611 20.11 6.15 -13.74
CA GLU A 611 19.67 5.41 -14.93
C GLU A 611 20.44 4.12 -15.09
N LEU A 612 19.73 2.98 -15.11
CA LEU A 612 20.26 1.67 -15.51
C LEU A 612 19.72 1.35 -16.90
N GLN A 613 20.62 1.31 -17.89
CA GLN A 613 20.27 0.87 -19.24
C GLN A 613 20.36 -0.66 -19.30
N THR A 614 19.25 -1.29 -19.70
CA THR A 614 19.10 -2.74 -19.83
C THR A 614 18.54 -3.10 -21.21
N ASP A 615 18.50 -4.39 -21.53
CA ASP A 615 17.91 -4.90 -22.78
C ASP A 615 16.67 -5.73 -22.45
N ARG A 616 15.47 -5.21 -22.76
CA ARG A 616 14.20 -5.90 -22.44
C ARG A 616 14.09 -7.29 -23.06
N LYS A 617 14.64 -7.50 -24.26
CA LYS A 617 14.58 -8.80 -24.97
C LYS A 617 15.51 -9.81 -24.34
N ALA A 618 16.73 -9.40 -24.02
CA ALA A 618 17.70 -10.22 -23.32
C ALA A 618 17.22 -10.59 -21.91
N ASP A 619 16.68 -9.61 -21.17
CA ASP A 619 16.15 -9.79 -19.82
C ASP A 619 14.93 -10.72 -19.81
N ALA A 620 14.03 -10.59 -20.76
CA ALA A 620 12.88 -11.49 -20.92
C ALA A 620 13.31 -12.91 -21.31
N SER A 621 14.31 -13.06 -22.18
CA SER A 621 14.87 -14.36 -22.54
C SER A 621 15.49 -15.04 -21.33
N TRP A 622 16.27 -14.31 -20.55
CA TRP A 622 16.84 -14.80 -19.30
C TRP A 622 15.75 -15.27 -18.32
N ARG A 623 14.70 -14.46 -18.09
CA ARG A 623 13.60 -14.84 -17.21
C ARG A 623 12.88 -16.11 -17.68
N ARG A 624 12.59 -16.25 -18.97
CA ARG A 624 11.97 -17.46 -19.53
C ARG A 624 12.81 -18.71 -19.29
N GLU A 625 14.15 -18.57 -19.38
CA GLU A 625 15.08 -19.66 -19.18
C GLU A 625 15.26 -20.03 -17.70
N TYR A 626 15.44 -19.05 -16.82
CA TYR A 626 15.93 -19.29 -15.47
C TYR A 626 14.82 -19.39 -14.41
N LEU A 627 13.69 -18.68 -14.53
CA LEU A 627 12.66 -18.70 -13.48
C LEU A 627 12.13 -20.11 -13.19
N GLY A 628 11.99 -20.97 -14.21
CA GLY A 628 11.59 -22.36 -14.05
C GLY A 628 12.70 -23.28 -13.51
N LYS A 629 13.97 -22.91 -13.72
CA LYS A 629 15.12 -23.74 -13.31
C LYS A 629 15.40 -23.69 -11.82
N PHE A 630 15.05 -22.60 -11.14
CA PHE A 630 15.35 -22.43 -9.72
C PHE A 630 14.73 -23.53 -8.83
N ALA A 631 13.59 -24.07 -9.23
CA ALA A 631 12.92 -25.15 -8.51
C ALA A 631 13.01 -26.52 -9.22
N ALA A 632 13.63 -26.61 -10.41
CA ALA A 632 13.60 -27.82 -11.25
C ALA A 632 14.20 -29.07 -10.57
N ASN A 633 15.20 -28.90 -9.72
CA ASN A 633 15.92 -30.00 -9.05
C ASN A 633 15.40 -30.29 -7.63
N ILE A 634 14.24 -29.77 -7.24
CA ILE A 634 13.64 -30.01 -5.94
C ILE A 634 12.59 -31.11 -6.10
N GLY A 635 12.77 -32.24 -5.42
CA GLY A 635 11.84 -33.37 -5.45
C GLY A 635 12.22 -34.53 -6.38
N SER A 636 13.39 -34.48 -7.04
CA SER A 636 13.98 -35.62 -7.76
C SER A 636 14.97 -36.37 -6.85
N ALA A 637 14.45 -37.01 -5.81
CA ALA A 637 15.17 -37.98 -5.00
C ALA A 637 14.32 -39.24 -4.82
#